data_e2c7ea9f63aa59ef254ca250ab971e67
#
_entry.id   e2c7ea9f63aa59ef254ca250ab971e67
#
_cell.length_a   1.000
_cell.length_b   1.000
_cell.length_c   1.000
_cell.angle_alpha   90.00
_cell.angle_beta   90.00
_cell.angle_gamma   90.00
#
_symmetry.space_group_name_H-M   'P 1'
#
loop_
_entity.id
_entity.type
_entity.pdbx_description
1 polymer ?
#
loop_
_entity_poly.entity_id
_entity_poly.type
_entity_poly.pdbx_seq_one_letter_code
_entity_poly.pdbx_strand_id
1 'polypeptide(L)'
;MLSSCPVEPRKRVGWLKSGRFLRLLSAVVAGIVLAALLYNAIAVDRVPPTYSLRVSNSAGSAPVTTLNSVDVDFSESVRQDTAEHAFSISPDVTGSFHWQSLKMIFTPSSKLPLSTKFHVHMAAGVQDLAGNAQGGTGDLDFTTVGSPSVITVLPAVGAKSVGVDASILITFDRFMDTQKVIAGLQVSPDFTYQASWNGAVLSIVPTRPLQYGTLYTIKVGDPAVDTDGNKLTAYATSFTTVDMGLRVSALIPSPGVAGVNIRSQIAVVFDGPIDPASIGGAIRMTPPVSGSIRAMALPDDRQPSAQPTTAPSGPGANALVFTPDNPFPPHTTYSVTMSSTVKRTDGQVAAAQAWSFTTGEAPANALNQIAFISDRGGVNNVWLMNPDGSNQREITAELVPVSGFDVTGDGTTMAYGAGGVVKKMSIGGDNLQTLTAGGTYEYAPVITPDGTGVIVGRRDSQGTDAGYWRYALTGGAGTTQLVTDGAPDIGSVTLGGDGLTGKPGTPSWAGRAAFGTDGTTMLMVRGSDNGVELIDTKGVVKPDRLDLIAASRPVWVQPDNAFYVSATDDKGVTWSYYKVTTAGVITRVDSSSSDLAASGKGLALQVKSADGSIHLAFVPQAGSPPTLLATDPVFSEMSPSFSPSGTSLVFGRVGTQSPGISAGIWTVKPDGTSLTNLSTDGGYPRWLP
;
A
#
# COMPACT_ATOMS: atom_id res chain seq x y z
N MET A 1 -84.75 -53.14 18.20
CA MET A 1 -86.11 -52.97 18.67
C MET A 1 -86.83 -52.21 17.58
N LEU A 2 -87.58 -52.92 16.77
CA LEU A 2 -89.02 -53.05 16.81
C LEU A 2 -89.67 -51.65 16.70
N SER A 3 -90.51 -51.27 15.83
CA SER A 3 -91.54 -51.87 15.00
C SER A 3 -92.32 -50.66 14.46
N SER A 4 -93.05 -50.53 13.46
CA SER A 4 -93.94 -51.33 12.69
C SER A 4 -94.61 -50.42 11.65
N CYS A 5 -94.88 -50.97 10.55
CA CYS A 5 -95.94 -50.48 9.59
C CYS A 5 -97.32 -50.31 10.24
N PRO A 6 -98.24 -49.65 9.56
CA PRO A 6 -99.01 -50.29 8.43
C PRO A 6 -99.42 -49.31 7.30
N VAL A 7 -99.43 -49.80 6.10
CA VAL A 7 -100.52 -50.29 5.15
C VAL A 7 -101.65 -49.31 4.86
N GLU A 8 -101.66 -48.89 3.63
CA GLU A 8 -102.63 -48.60 2.53
C GLU A 8 -104.13 -48.25 2.83
N PRO A 9 -104.83 -47.56 1.89
CA PRO A 9 -105.11 -48.16 0.57
C PRO A 9 -105.16 -47.19 -0.64
N ARG A 10 -105.07 -47.83 -1.76
CA ARG A 10 -105.35 -47.38 -3.10
C ARG A 10 -106.68 -46.62 -3.28
N LYS A 11 -106.66 -45.57 -4.13
CA LYS A 11 -107.77 -45.24 -5.02
C LYS A 11 -107.30 -44.83 -6.41
N ARG A 12 -107.98 -45.38 -7.35
CA ARG A 12 -107.83 -45.38 -8.81
C ARG A 12 -108.20 -44.05 -9.49
N VAL A 13 -107.48 -43.77 -10.55
CA VAL A 13 -107.88 -43.39 -11.90
C VAL A 13 -108.59 -42.05 -12.11
N GLY A 14 -107.98 -41.27 -12.98
CA GLY A 14 -108.61 -40.24 -13.77
C GLY A 14 -107.85 -39.85 -14.99
N TRP A 15 -108.07 -40.50 -16.09
CA TRP A 15 -107.59 -40.07 -17.40
C TRP A 15 -108.23 -38.74 -17.75
N LEU A 16 -107.46 -37.71 -18.00
CA LEU A 16 -107.92 -36.51 -18.68
C LEU A 16 -107.00 -36.18 -19.85
N LYS A 17 -107.56 -36.38 -21.00
CA LYS A 17 -107.07 -35.86 -22.26
C LYS A 17 -106.86 -34.36 -22.18
N SER A 18 -105.67 -33.85 -22.49
CA SER A 18 -105.66 -32.55 -23.12
C SER A 18 -104.32 -32.27 -23.79
N GLY A 19 -104.38 -31.89 -25.05
CA GLY A 19 -103.29 -31.37 -25.86
C GLY A 19 -102.57 -30.10 -25.28
N ARG A 20 -102.98 -29.70 -24.08
CA ARG A 20 -102.29 -28.61 -23.32
C ARG A 20 -101.01 -29.08 -22.61
N PHE A 21 -100.92 -30.34 -22.18
CA PHE A 21 -99.73 -30.89 -21.53
C PHE A 21 -98.58 -31.09 -22.55
N LEU A 22 -98.97 -31.53 -23.80
CA LEU A 22 -97.93 -31.64 -24.83
C LEU A 22 -97.41 -30.31 -25.30
N ARG A 23 -98.22 -29.24 -25.30
CA ARG A 23 -97.80 -27.86 -25.63
C ARG A 23 -96.97 -27.20 -24.49
N LEU A 24 -97.30 -27.54 -23.25
CA LEU A 24 -96.47 -27.09 -22.10
C LEU A 24 -95.08 -27.79 -22.07
N LEU A 25 -95.10 -29.12 -22.34
CA LEU A 25 -93.85 -29.88 -22.43
C LEU A 25 -92.98 -29.40 -23.62
N SER A 26 -93.61 -29.15 -24.76
CA SER A 26 -92.85 -28.60 -25.93
C SER A 26 -92.35 -27.16 -25.66
N ALA A 27 -93.12 -26.33 -24.97
CA ALA A 27 -92.65 -24.97 -24.58
C ALA A 27 -91.52 -25.00 -23.55
N VAL A 28 -91.58 -25.94 -22.58
CA VAL A 28 -90.51 -26.13 -21.60
C VAL A 28 -89.19 -26.66 -22.26
N VAL A 29 -89.37 -27.68 -23.16
CA VAL A 29 -88.28 -28.22 -23.96
C VAL A 29 -87.69 -27.14 -24.89
N ALA A 30 -88.50 -26.35 -25.55
CA ALA A 30 -88.06 -25.24 -26.39
C ALA A 30 -87.40 -24.15 -25.57
N GLY A 31 -87.92 -23.88 -24.36
CA GLY A 31 -87.28 -22.93 -23.40
C GLY A 31 -85.89 -23.41 -22.87
N ILE A 32 -85.79 -24.71 -22.56
CA ILE A 32 -84.51 -25.33 -22.14
C ILE A 32 -83.52 -25.33 -23.32
N VAL A 33 -83.97 -25.67 -24.54
CA VAL A 33 -83.14 -25.62 -25.74
C VAL A 33 -82.69 -24.18 -26.05
N LEU A 34 -83.64 -23.23 -25.95
CA LEU A 34 -83.31 -21.81 -26.15
C LEU A 34 -82.40 -21.28 -25.04
N ALA A 35 -82.64 -21.69 -23.80
CA ALA A 35 -81.74 -21.34 -22.67
C ALA A 35 -80.35 -21.99 -22.83
N ALA A 36 -80.29 -23.24 -23.28
CA ALA A 36 -79.04 -23.92 -23.57
C ALA A 36 -78.31 -23.30 -24.79
N LEU A 37 -79.12 -22.90 -25.84
CA LEU A 37 -78.50 -22.16 -26.95
C LEU A 37 -78.10 -20.76 -26.60
N LEU A 38 -78.84 -20.03 -25.74
CA LEU A 38 -78.44 -18.74 -25.17
C LEU A 38 -77.28 -18.89 -24.25
N TYR A 39 -77.26 -19.90 -23.38
CA TYR A 39 -76.08 -20.19 -22.50
C TYR A 39 -74.88 -20.54 -23.35
N ASN A 40 -75.02 -21.33 -24.37
CA ASN A 40 -73.93 -21.67 -25.30
C ASN A 40 -73.46 -20.44 -26.13
N ALA A 41 -74.39 -19.53 -26.46
CA ALA A 41 -74.08 -18.28 -27.16
C ALA A 41 -73.44 -17.21 -26.29
N ILE A 42 -73.66 -17.23 -24.96
CA ILE A 42 -73.21 -16.23 -23.99
C ILE A 42 -72.03 -16.78 -23.18
N ALA A 43 -71.98 -18.09 -22.90
CA ALA A 43 -70.98 -18.71 -22.01
C ALA A 43 -69.84 -19.42 -22.75
N VAL A 44 -69.92 -19.61 -24.06
CA VAL A 44 -68.82 -20.19 -24.84
C VAL A 44 -67.91 -19.04 -25.30
N ASP A 45 -66.74 -19.01 -24.80
CA ASP A 45 -65.68 -18.12 -25.30
C ASP A 45 -65.45 -18.45 -26.78
N ARG A 46 -65.50 -17.43 -27.63
CA ARG A 46 -65.25 -17.50 -29.08
C ARG A 46 -64.22 -16.46 -29.52
N VAL A 47 -63.61 -15.76 -28.58
CA VAL A 47 -62.65 -14.72 -28.89
C VAL A 47 -61.27 -15.40 -28.89
N PRO A 48 -60.55 -15.41 -29.99
CA PRO A 48 -59.19 -15.96 -30.01
C PRO A 48 -58.28 -15.14 -29.17
N PRO A 49 -57.25 -15.74 -28.53
CA PRO A 49 -56.27 -15.03 -27.75
C PRO A 49 -55.45 -14.09 -28.64
N THR A 50 -55.09 -12.94 -28.08
CA THR A 50 -54.11 -12.03 -28.69
C THR A 50 -52.81 -12.05 -27.89
N TYR A 51 -51.71 -11.64 -28.50
CA TYR A 51 -50.43 -11.59 -27.80
C TYR A 51 -49.59 -10.40 -28.25
N SER A 52 -48.58 -10.07 -27.44
CA SER A 52 -47.53 -9.13 -27.77
C SER A 52 -46.16 -9.75 -27.52
N LEU A 53 -45.21 -9.48 -28.42
CA LEU A 53 -43.81 -9.93 -28.34
C LEU A 53 -42.93 -8.80 -27.85
N ARG A 54 -42.04 -9.10 -26.95
CA ARG A 54 -41.01 -8.17 -26.53
C ARG A 54 -39.76 -8.90 -26.03
N VAL A 55 -38.59 -8.22 -26.08
CA VAL A 55 -37.40 -8.69 -25.38
C VAL A 55 -37.47 -8.21 -23.95
N SER A 56 -37.20 -9.11 -22.98
CA SER A 56 -37.20 -8.78 -21.56
C SER A 56 -36.23 -7.63 -21.26
N ASN A 57 -36.68 -6.70 -20.41
CA ASN A 57 -35.83 -5.55 -19.96
C ASN A 57 -35.27 -4.66 -21.08
N SER A 58 -35.80 -4.74 -22.31
CA SER A 58 -35.41 -3.82 -23.37
C SER A 58 -36.36 -2.61 -23.42
N ALA A 59 -35.78 -1.39 -23.49
CA ALA A 59 -36.53 -0.16 -23.70
C ALA A 59 -36.41 0.26 -25.18
N GLY A 60 -37.44 0.01 -25.94
CA GLY A 60 -37.53 0.47 -27.34
C GLY A 60 -36.48 -0.15 -28.29
N SER A 61 -35.83 0.69 -29.11
CA SER A 61 -34.83 0.26 -30.11
C SER A 61 -33.43 0.11 -29.60
N ALA A 62 -33.20 0.14 -28.28
CA ALA A 62 -31.89 -0.06 -27.71
C ALA A 62 -31.35 -1.47 -28.01
N PRO A 63 -30.04 -1.64 -28.25
CA PRO A 63 -29.42 -2.94 -28.42
C PRO A 63 -29.68 -3.85 -27.20
N VAL A 64 -30.00 -5.10 -27.49
CA VAL A 64 -30.40 -6.10 -26.49
C VAL A 64 -29.18 -6.79 -25.93
N THR A 65 -29.09 -6.96 -24.59
CA THR A 65 -27.97 -7.69 -24.00
C THR A 65 -27.98 -9.16 -24.38
N THR A 66 -26.83 -9.82 -24.31
CA THR A 66 -26.69 -11.24 -24.71
C THR A 66 -27.40 -12.24 -23.78
N LEU A 67 -27.89 -11.76 -22.62
CA LEU A 67 -28.56 -12.57 -21.59
C LEU A 67 -30.07 -12.40 -21.59
N ASN A 68 -30.65 -11.59 -22.50
CA ASN A 68 -32.08 -11.33 -22.51
C ASN A 68 -32.87 -12.54 -22.99
N SER A 69 -34.07 -12.70 -22.41
CA SER A 69 -35.12 -13.62 -22.85
C SER A 69 -36.12 -12.91 -23.75
N VAL A 70 -36.96 -13.69 -24.42
CA VAL A 70 -38.09 -13.19 -25.20
C VAL A 70 -39.38 -13.48 -24.43
N ASP A 71 -40.18 -12.46 -24.18
CA ASP A 71 -41.47 -12.53 -23.51
C ASP A 71 -42.59 -12.49 -24.55
N VAL A 72 -43.58 -13.37 -24.38
CA VAL A 72 -44.84 -13.35 -25.10
C VAL A 72 -45.94 -13.16 -24.07
N ASP A 73 -46.57 -11.99 -24.04
CA ASP A 73 -47.69 -11.68 -23.15
C ASP A 73 -49.00 -11.93 -23.85
N PHE A 74 -49.83 -12.83 -23.33
CA PHE A 74 -51.13 -13.19 -23.88
C PHE A 74 -52.27 -12.42 -23.19
N SER A 75 -53.36 -12.16 -23.93
CA SER A 75 -54.54 -11.49 -23.40
C SER A 75 -55.32 -12.35 -22.39
N GLU A 76 -55.16 -13.68 -22.50
CA GLU A 76 -55.86 -14.68 -21.72
C GLU A 76 -55.03 -15.97 -21.60
N SER A 77 -55.53 -16.97 -20.84
CA SER A 77 -54.87 -18.25 -20.70
C SER A 77 -54.92 -19.07 -21.98
N VAL A 78 -53.75 -19.50 -22.46
CA VAL A 78 -53.61 -20.30 -23.68
C VAL A 78 -53.14 -21.72 -23.38
N ARG A 79 -53.31 -22.61 -24.31
CA ARG A 79 -52.76 -23.96 -24.30
C ARG A 79 -51.23 -23.81 -24.57
N GLN A 80 -50.45 -24.11 -23.54
CA GLN A 80 -48.99 -23.89 -23.54
C GLN A 80 -48.32 -24.62 -24.72
N ASP A 81 -48.73 -25.87 -24.99
CA ASP A 81 -48.20 -26.67 -26.07
C ASP A 81 -48.37 -26.00 -27.44
N THR A 82 -49.51 -25.37 -27.71
CA THR A 82 -49.78 -24.69 -28.99
C THR A 82 -48.97 -23.40 -29.12
N ALA A 83 -48.77 -22.68 -28.02
CA ALA A 83 -47.97 -21.44 -28.01
C ALA A 83 -46.46 -21.74 -28.17
N GLU A 84 -45.95 -22.77 -27.52
CA GLU A 84 -44.56 -23.19 -27.64
C GLU A 84 -44.21 -23.69 -29.05
N HIS A 85 -45.13 -24.45 -29.69
CA HIS A 85 -44.94 -24.89 -31.07
C HIS A 85 -45.06 -23.76 -32.10
N ALA A 86 -45.79 -22.69 -31.80
CA ALA A 86 -45.93 -21.53 -32.68
C ALA A 86 -44.70 -20.61 -32.63
N PHE A 87 -43.86 -20.71 -31.60
CA PHE A 87 -42.67 -19.87 -31.41
C PHE A 87 -41.50 -20.36 -32.25
N SER A 88 -40.85 -19.47 -32.94
CA SER A 88 -39.55 -19.71 -33.58
C SER A 88 -38.65 -18.49 -33.48
N ILE A 89 -37.34 -18.72 -33.48
CA ILE A 89 -36.31 -17.66 -33.46
C ILE A 89 -35.23 -17.99 -34.48
N SER A 90 -34.83 -17.01 -35.27
CA SER A 90 -33.80 -17.17 -36.31
C SER A 90 -32.77 -16.06 -36.16
N PRO A 91 -31.44 -16.35 -36.14
CA PRO A 91 -30.84 -17.69 -36.18
C PRO A 91 -31.32 -18.60 -35.06
N ASP A 92 -31.29 -19.91 -35.29
CA ASP A 92 -31.78 -20.90 -34.33
C ASP A 92 -31.01 -20.81 -32.98
N VAL A 93 -31.80 -20.81 -31.91
CA VAL A 93 -31.28 -20.70 -30.53
C VAL A 93 -31.91 -21.77 -29.67
N THR A 94 -31.10 -22.63 -29.08
CA THR A 94 -31.57 -23.57 -28.07
C THR A 94 -31.98 -22.83 -26.80
N GLY A 95 -33.12 -23.17 -26.24
CA GLY A 95 -33.64 -22.52 -25.03
C GLY A 95 -34.75 -23.35 -24.37
N SER A 96 -35.31 -22.79 -23.30
CA SER A 96 -36.41 -23.38 -22.56
C SER A 96 -37.54 -22.37 -22.40
N PHE A 97 -38.77 -22.85 -22.37
CA PHE A 97 -39.93 -22.04 -22.06
C PHE A 97 -40.24 -22.10 -20.57
N HIS A 98 -40.60 -20.95 -20.03
CA HIS A 98 -41.08 -20.80 -18.66
C HIS A 98 -42.35 -19.97 -18.66
N TRP A 99 -43.35 -20.39 -17.87
CA TRP A 99 -44.66 -19.75 -17.85
C TRP A 99 -44.90 -19.01 -16.54
N GLN A 100 -45.36 -17.80 -16.63
CA GLN A 100 -45.77 -16.96 -15.50
C GLN A 100 -47.19 -16.39 -15.80
N SER A 101 -48.22 -17.02 -15.27
CA SER A 101 -49.61 -16.64 -15.57
C SER A 101 -49.89 -16.57 -17.09
N LEU A 102 -50.13 -15.41 -17.64
CA LEU A 102 -50.43 -15.16 -19.05
C LEU A 102 -49.17 -14.88 -19.90
N LYS A 103 -48.01 -15.14 -19.37
CA LYS A 103 -46.74 -14.85 -20.04
C LYS A 103 -45.94 -16.13 -20.29
N MET A 104 -45.53 -16.33 -21.52
CA MET A 104 -44.53 -17.29 -21.94
C MET A 104 -43.18 -16.58 -22.09
N ILE A 105 -42.14 -17.11 -21.45
CA ILE A 105 -40.79 -16.57 -21.47
C ILE A 105 -39.87 -17.61 -22.11
N PHE A 106 -39.30 -17.28 -23.26
CA PHE A 106 -38.27 -18.10 -23.88
C PHE A 106 -36.89 -17.62 -23.34
N THR A 107 -36.19 -18.52 -22.65
CA THR A 107 -34.87 -18.26 -22.12
C THR A 107 -33.82 -19.05 -22.90
N PRO A 108 -32.87 -18.39 -23.58
CA PRO A 108 -31.78 -19.06 -24.27
C PRO A 108 -30.92 -19.90 -23.29
N SER A 109 -30.50 -21.09 -23.68
CA SER A 109 -29.67 -21.99 -22.89
C SER A 109 -28.21 -21.49 -22.78
N SER A 110 -27.80 -20.59 -23.64
CA SER A 110 -26.47 -19.93 -23.65
C SER A 110 -26.65 -18.49 -24.06
N LYS A 111 -25.57 -17.67 -23.82
CA LYS A 111 -25.57 -16.29 -24.30
C LYS A 111 -25.82 -16.20 -25.79
N LEU A 112 -26.68 -15.27 -26.19
CA LEU A 112 -26.87 -14.95 -27.58
C LEU A 112 -25.58 -14.42 -28.21
N PRO A 113 -25.27 -14.77 -29.47
CA PRO A 113 -24.14 -14.21 -30.20
C PRO A 113 -24.19 -12.67 -30.24
N LEU A 114 -23.01 -12.05 -30.15
CA LEU A 114 -22.85 -10.59 -30.24
C LEU A 114 -23.16 -10.08 -31.64
N SER A 115 -23.63 -8.83 -31.75
CA SER A 115 -23.91 -8.11 -33.01
C SER A 115 -24.78 -8.90 -33.99
N THR A 116 -25.67 -9.74 -33.47
CA THR A 116 -26.49 -10.64 -34.28
C THR A 116 -27.93 -10.14 -34.32
N LYS A 117 -28.49 -10.03 -35.53
CA LYS A 117 -29.87 -9.73 -35.71
C LYS A 117 -30.70 -11.02 -35.58
N PHE A 118 -31.68 -11.00 -34.69
CA PHE A 118 -32.64 -12.07 -34.46
C PHE A 118 -34.01 -11.66 -34.97
N HIS A 119 -34.69 -12.62 -35.53
CA HIS A 119 -36.09 -12.54 -35.93
C HIS A 119 -36.88 -13.59 -35.15
N VAL A 120 -37.79 -13.15 -34.31
CA VAL A 120 -38.70 -14.00 -33.55
C VAL A 120 -40.04 -14.01 -34.32
N HIS A 121 -40.57 -15.18 -34.57
CA HIS A 121 -41.83 -15.36 -35.26
C HIS A 121 -42.77 -16.22 -34.44
N MET A 122 -43.99 -15.75 -34.25
CA MET A 122 -45.12 -16.52 -33.71
C MET A 122 -46.04 -16.87 -34.84
N ALA A 123 -46.14 -18.17 -35.14
CA ALA A 123 -47.07 -18.67 -36.16
C ALA A 123 -48.53 -18.60 -35.69
N ALA A 124 -49.45 -18.62 -36.63
CA ALA A 124 -50.87 -18.76 -36.34
C ALA A 124 -51.15 -20.11 -35.68
N GLY A 125 -52.26 -20.20 -34.91
CA GLY A 125 -52.72 -21.44 -34.33
C GLY A 125 -52.60 -21.59 -32.84
N VAL A 126 -52.13 -20.56 -32.11
CA VAL A 126 -52.17 -20.53 -30.64
C VAL A 126 -53.64 -20.60 -30.19
N GLN A 127 -53.96 -21.57 -29.35
CA GLN A 127 -55.29 -21.79 -28.84
C GLN A 127 -55.47 -21.34 -27.40
N ASP A 128 -56.62 -20.74 -27.09
CA ASP A 128 -57.04 -20.57 -25.70
C ASP A 128 -57.55 -21.93 -25.11
N LEU A 129 -57.93 -21.88 -23.82
CA LEU A 129 -58.46 -23.08 -23.16
C LEU A 129 -59.81 -23.52 -23.71
N ALA A 130 -60.55 -22.67 -24.44
CA ALA A 130 -61.80 -22.99 -25.12
C ALA A 130 -61.63 -23.60 -26.54
N GLY A 131 -60.41 -23.57 -27.06
CA GLY A 131 -59.98 -24.06 -28.34
C GLY A 131 -60.15 -23.07 -29.51
N ASN A 132 -60.30 -21.76 -29.20
CA ASN A 132 -60.31 -20.73 -30.24
C ASN A 132 -58.86 -20.48 -30.67
N ALA A 133 -58.59 -20.64 -31.95
CA ALA A 133 -57.26 -20.47 -32.50
C ALA A 133 -57.02 -19.03 -32.97
N GLN A 134 -55.92 -18.46 -32.63
CA GLN A 134 -55.43 -17.19 -33.14
C GLN A 134 -55.02 -17.37 -34.63
N GLY A 135 -55.53 -16.52 -35.48
CA GLY A 135 -55.35 -16.63 -36.93
C GLY A 135 -54.28 -15.78 -37.56
N GLY A 136 -53.65 -14.92 -36.76
CA GLY A 136 -52.60 -14.03 -37.21
C GLY A 136 -51.19 -14.55 -36.88
N THR A 137 -50.19 -13.91 -37.43
CA THR A 137 -48.75 -14.10 -37.08
C THR A 137 -48.20 -12.85 -36.41
N GLY A 138 -47.16 -12.96 -35.65
CA GLY A 138 -46.47 -11.85 -35.03
C GLY A 138 -44.98 -11.98 -35.15
N ASP A 139 -44.33 -10.86 -35.41
CA ASP A 139 -42.89 -10.79 -35.61
C ASP A 139 -42.25 -9.79 -34.67
N LEU A 140 -41.04 -10.10 -34.24
CA LEU A 140 -40.20 -9.21 -33.46
C LEU A 140 -38.75 -9.32 -33.93
N ASP A 141 -38.20 -8.19 -34.40
CA ASP A 141 -36.80 -8.09 -34.76
C ASP A 141 -36.04 -7.39 -33.62
N PHE A 142 -34.89 -7.95 -33.27
CA PHE A 142 -33.97 -7.29 -32.38
C PHE A 142 -32.52 -7.60 -32.75
N THR A 143 -31.56 -6.75 -32.28
CA THR A 143 -30.15 -6.99 -32.50
C THR A 143 -29.42 -6.97 -31.16
N THR A 144 -28.56 -7.97 -30.95
CA THR A 144 -27.75 -8.04 -29.73
C THR A 144 -26.61 -7.00 -29.77
N VAL A 145 -26.21 -6.58 -28.59
CA VAL A 145 -25.04 -5.68 -28.41
C VAL A 145 -23.79 -6.27 -29.04
N GLY A 146 -22.88 -5.41 -29.48
CA GLY A 146 -21.53 -5.80 -29.89
C GLY A 146 -20.61 -6.08 -28.70
N SER A 147 -19.36 -6.43 -28.97
CA SER A 147 -18.32 -6.49 -27.94
C SER A 147 -18.20 -5.15 -27.24
N PRO A 148 -18.03 -5.14 -25.88
CA PRO A 148 -17.76 -3.90 -25.17
C PRO A 148 -16.53 -3.21 -25.76
N SER A 149 -16.55 -1.88 -25.75
CA SER A 149 -15.48 -1.07 -26.33
C SER A 149 -15.21 0.18 -25.50
N VAL A 150 -14.00 0.72 -25.63
CA VAL A 150 -13.64 2.04 -25.11
C VAL A 150 -14.13 3.11 -26.07
N ILE A 151 -14.93 4.05 -25.59
CA ILE A 151 -15.48 5.16 -26.41
C ILE A 151 -14.69 6.46 -26.25
N THR A 152 -14.14 6.73 -25.07
CA THR A 152 -13.28 7.90 -24.86
C THR A 152 -12.18 7.58 -23.85
N VAL A 153 -11.06 8.29 -23.98
CA VAL A 153 -9.95 8.25 -23.04
C VAL A 153 -9.40 9.66 -22.81
N LEU A 154 -9.06 9.95 -21.57
CA LEU A 154 -8.29 11.13 -21.20
C LEU A 154 -7.06 10.67 -20.41
N PRO A 155 -5.87 11.22 -20.68
CA PRO A 155 -5.54 12.11 -21.80
C PRO A 155 -5.87 11.50 -23.16
N ALA A 156 -6.14 12.35 -24.16
CA ALA A 156 -6.45 11.89 -25.54
C ALA A 156 -5.33 11.03 -26.10
N VAL A 157 -5.67 10.11 -27.01
CA VAL A 157 -4.68 9.24 -27.67
C VAL A 157 -3.57 10.05 -28.31
N GLY A 158 -2.31 9.76 -27.96
CA GLY A 158 -1.15 10.46 -28.47
C GLY A 158 -0.97 11.89 -27.90
N ALA A 159 -1.72 12.28 -26.89
CA ALA A 159 -1.58 13.60 -26.25
C ALA A 159 -0.13 13.83 -25.80
N LYS A 160 0.35 15.04 -26.02
CA LYS A 160 1.68 15.50 -25.60
C LYS A 160 1.55 16.57 -24.54
N SER A 161 2.61 16.77 -23.78
CA SER A 161 2.67 17.78 -22.70
C SER A 161 1.55 17.62 -21.66
N VAL A 162 1.20 16.37 -21.34
CA VAL A 162 0.23 16.06 -20.30
C VAL A 162 0.84 16.36 -18.93
N GLY A 163 0.09 16.97 -18.02
CA GLY A 163 0.56 17.22 -16.65
C GLY A 163 0.95 15.91 -15.95
N VAL A 164 2.02 15.95 -15.14
CA VAL A 164 2.51 14.77 -14.41
C VAL A 164 1.55 14.30 -13.30
N ASP A 165 0.60 15.12 -12.92
CA ASP A 165 -0.46 14.84 -11.95
C ASP A 165 -1.80 14.47 -12.62
N ALA A 166 -1.82 14.34 -13.94
CA ALA A 166 -3.02 14.07 -14.70
C ALA A 166 -3.64 12.71 -14.35
N SER A 167 -4.94 12.72 -14.07
CA SER A 167 -5.73 11.50 -13.96
C SER A 167 -6.02 10.92 -15.35
N ILE A 168 -6.06 9.59 -15.44
CA ILE A 168 -6.40 8.88 -16.66
C ILE A 168 -7.84 8.38 -16.53
N LEU A 169 -8.69 8.77 -17.48
CA LEU A 169 -10.09 8.37 -17.52
C LEU A 169 -10.33 7.51 -18.74
N ILE A 170 -10.91 6.33 -18.56
CA ILE A 170 -11.29 5.42 -19.64
C ILE A 170 -12.80 5.23 -19.56
N THR A 171 -13.51 5.65 -20.59
CA THR A 171 -14.95 5.51 -20.67
C THR A 171 -15.33 4.36 -21.60
N PHE A 172 -16.09 3.43 -21.10
CA PHE A 172 -16.62 2.29 -21.85
C PHE A 172 -18.02 2.58 -22.35
N ASP A 173 -18.45 1.87 -23.38
CA ASP A 173 -19.79 2.00 -23.97
C ASP A 173 -20.90 1.43 -23.07
N ARG A 174 -20.54 0.72 -22.02
CA ARG A 174 -21.44 0.10 -21.04
C ARG A 174 -20.76 -0.21 -19.71
N PHE A 175 -21.52 -0.72 -18.73
CA PHE A 175 -20.99 -1.18 -17.45
C PHE A 175 -20.08 -2.41 -17.63
N MET A 176 -18.93 -2.38 -16.96
CA MET A 176 -17.91 -3.40 -17.01
C MET A 176 -17.80 -4.15 -15.68
N ASP A 177 -17.28 -5.38 -15.72
CA ASP A 177 -16.78 -6.07 -14.52
C ASP A 177 -15.51 -5.38 -14.05
N THR A 178 -15.63 -4.62 -12.96
CA THR A 178 -14.58 -3.72 -12.47
C THR A 178 -13.29 -4.46 -12.09
N GLN A 179 -13.41 -5.64 -11.50
CA GLN A 179 -12.26 -6.45 -11.07
C GLN A 179 -11.50 -7.03 -12.27
N LYS A 180 -12.23 -7.54 -13.26
CA LYS A 180 -11.61 -8.12 -14.45
C LYS A 180 -10.99 -7.07 -15.37
N VAL A 181 -11.55 -5.86 -15.42
CA VAL A 181 -10.92 -4.75 -16.14
C VAL A 181 -9.59 -4.36 -15.47
N ILE A 182 -9.56 -4.24 -14.13
CA ILE A 182 -8.32 -3.95 -13.40
C ILE A 182 -7.29 -5.07 -13.58
N ALA A 183 -7.71 -6.33 -13.56
CA ALA A 183 -6.81 -7.46 -13.83
C ALA A 183 -6.24 -7.47 -15.25
N GLY A 184 -6.98 -6.93 -16.22
CA GLY A 184 -6.54 -6.79 -17.61
C GLY A 184 -5.82 -5.48 -17.93
N LEU A 185 -5.67 -4.59 -16.92
CA LEU A 185 -5.02 -3.29 -17.08
C LEU A 185 -3.51 -3.43 -17.00
N GLN A 186 -2.81 -2.89 -17.98
CA GLN A 186 -1.35 -2.80 -18.04
C GLN A 186 -0.94 -1.37 -18.30
N VAL A 187 0.02 -0.88 -17.51
CA VAL A 187 0.61 0.45 -17.67
C VAL A 187 2.10 0.32 -17.88
N SER A 188 2.67 1.11 -18.79
CA SER A 188 4.11 1.09 -19.09
C SER A 188 4.58 2.50 -19.48
N PRO A 189 5.63 3.05 -18.84
CA PRO A 189 6.31 2.53 -17.65
C PRO A 189 5.34 2.34 -16.46
N ASP A 190 5.67 1.42 -15.56
CA ASP A 190 4.85 1.13 -14.40
C ASP A 190 4.81 2.33 -13.42
N PHE A 191 3.68 2.57 -12.80
CA PHE A 191 3.50 3.56 -11.74
C PHE A 191 2.41 3.13 -10.76
N THR A 192 2.50 3.60 -9.52
CA THR A 192 1.49 3.33 -8.49
C THR A 192 0.29 4.26 -8.68
N TYR A 193 -0.93 3.70 -8.58
CA TYR A 193 -2.17 4.44 -8.79
C TYR A 193 -3.30 3.96 -7.89
N GLN A 194 -4.30 4.81 -7.76
CA GLN A 194 -5.62 4.45 -7.22
C GLN A 194 -6.60 4.37 -8.37
N ALA A 195 -7.36 3.27 -8.42
CA ALA A 195 -8.41 3.07 -9.40
C ALA A 195 -9.79 3.23 -8.76
N SER A 196 -10.67 3.98 -9.39
CA SER A 196 -12.05 4.17 -8.96
C SER A 196 -13.00 4.16 -10.15
N TRP A 197 -14.28 3.88 -9.89
CA TRP A 197 -15.30 3.78 -10.92
C TRP A 197 -16.46 4.75 -10.67
N ASN A 198 -16.92 5.36 -11.75
CA ASN A 198 -18.16 6.11 -11.78
C ASN A 198 -18.97 5.67 -13.01
N GLY A 199 -19.94 4.77 -12.79
CA GLY A 199 -20.69 4.16 -13.88
C GLY A 199 -19.78 3.36 -14.81
N ALA A 200 -19.77 3.70 -16.08
CA ALA A 200 -18.93 3.07 -17.11
C ALA A 200 -17.54 3.76 -17.25
N VAL A 201 -17.15 4.62 -16.33
CA VAL A 201 -15.87 5.35 -16.37
C VAL A 201 -14.92 4.80 -15.33
N LEU A 202 -13.77 4.29 -15.76
CA LEU A 202 -12.62 3.98 -14.93
C LEU A 202 -11.75 5.24 -14.79
N SER A 203 -11.49 5.64 -13.55
CA SER A 203 -10.53 6.68 -13.20
C SER A 203 -9.28 6.04 -12.58
N ILE A 204 -8.12 6.34 -13.14
CA ILE A 204 -6.79 5.92 -12.66
C ILE A 204 -6.06 7.19 -12.24
N VAL A 205 -5.83 7.35 -10.94
CA VAL A 205 -5.15 8.51 -10.36
C VAL A 205 -3.78 8.08 -9.88
N PRO A 206 -2.69 8.59 -10.47
CA PRO A 206 -1.34 8.34 -9.99
C PRO A 206 -1.22 8.78 -8.51
N THR A 207 -0.64 7.92 -7.67
CA THR A 207 -0.41 8.26 -6.25
C THR A 207 0.80 9.18 -6.05
N ARG A 208 1.60 9.32 -7.10
CA ARG A 208 2.77 10.20 -7.21
C ARG A 208 2.79 10.83 -8.60
N PRO A 209 3.39 12.00 -8.77
CA PRO A 209 3.57 12.58 -10.10
C PRO A 209 4.24 11.60 -11.06
N LEU A 210 3.74 11.52 -12.27
CA LEU A 210 4.35 10.76 -13.37
C LEU A 210 5.72 11.38 -13.74
N GLN A 211 6.56 10.60 -14.38
CA GLN A 211 7.86 11.10 -14.86
C GLN A 211 7.65 12.11 -15.99
N TYR A 212 8.45 13.16 -16.00
CA TYR A 212 8.44 14.18 -17.06
C TYR A 212 8.93 13.61 -18.39
N GLY A 213 8.46 14.17 -19.52
CA GLY A 213 8.88 13.83 -20.88
C GLY A 213 8.70 12.36 -21.25
N THR A 214 7.89 11.62 -20.51
CA THR A 214 7.80 10.16 -20.60
C THR A 214 6.56 9.75 -21.38
N LEU A 215 6.75 8.81 -22.31
CA LEU A 215 5.65 8.17 -23.05
C LEU A 215 5.05 7.06 -22.18
N TYR A 216 3.83 7.24 -21.73
CA TYR A 216 3.04 6.23 -21.04
C TYR A 216 2.13 5.51 -22.02
N THR A 217 2.09 4.19 -21.93
CA THR A 217 1.18 3.33 -22.68
C THR A 217 0.26 2.60 -21.70
N ILE A 218 -1.04 2.63 -21.95
CA ILE A 218 -2.05 1.97 -21.17
C ILE A 218 -2.78 0.98 -22.06
N LYS A 219 -2.88 -0.26 -21.62
CA LYS A 219 -3.59 -1.33 -22.32
C LYS A 219 -4.66 -1.91 -21.42
N VAL A 220 -5.80 -2.20 -21.99
CA VAL A 220 -6.87 -2.98 -21.34
C VAL A 220 -7.19 -4.16 -22.25
N GLY A 221 -6.98 -5.36 -21.77
CA GLY A 221 -7.19 -6.59 -22.52
C GLY A 221 -7.73 -7.73 -21.68
N ASP A 222 -7.49 -8.96 -22.07
CA ASP A 222 -7.92 -10.14 -21.32
C ASP A 222 -7.39 -10.10 -19.87
N PRO A 223 -8.22 -10.30 -18.81
CA PRO A 223 -9.57 -10.89 -18.82
C PRO A 223 -10.75 -9.88 -18.79
N ALA A 224 -10.58 -8.64 -19.26
CA ALA A 224 -11.62 -7.61 -19.21
C ALA A 224 -12.91 -8.02 -19.94
N VAL A 225 -14.04 -7.91 -19.24
CA VAL A 225 -15.39 -8.22 -19.76
C VAL A 225 -16.39 -7.17 -19.25
N ASP A 226 -17.58 -7.11 -19.88
CA ASP A 226 -18.72 -6.37 -19.34
C ASP A 226 -19.42 -7.16 -18.21
N THR A 227 -20.47 -6.58 -17.63
CA THR A 227 -21.25 -7.21 -16.56
C THR A 227 -21.93 -8.51 -16.99
N ASP A 228 -22.18 -8.69 -18.29
CA ASP A 228 -22.73 -9.90 -18.86
C ASP A 228 -21.65 -10.93 -19.20
N GLY A 229 -20.37 -10.58 -19.00
CA GLY A 229 -19.19 -11.41 -19.27
C GLY A 229 -18.84 -11.49 -20.76
N ASN A 230 -19.19 -10.49 -21.58
CA ASN A 230 -18.73 -10.38 -22.95
C ASN A 230 -17.33 -9.74 -22.98
N LYS A 231 -16.42 -10.33 -23.75
CA LYS A 231 -15.03 -9.89 -23.82
C LYS A 231 -14.90 -8.49 -24.42
N LEU A 232 -14.11 -7.64 -23.75
CA LEU A 232 -13.70 -6.34 -24.26
C LEU A 232 -12.88 -6.50 -25.54
N THR A 233 -13.17 -5.69 -26.54
CA THR A 233 -12.21 -5.48 -27.64
C THR A 233 -10.96 -4.84 -27.09
N ALA A 234 -9.82 -5.54 -27.17
CA ALA A 234 -8.56 -5.07 -26.62
C ALA A 234 -8.26 -3.62 -27.05
N TYR A 235 -7.91 -2.82 -26.08
CA TYR A 235 -7.68 -1.39 -26.29
C TYR A 235 -6.27 -0.98 -25.82
N ALA A 236 -5.64 -0.08 -26.54
CA ALA A 236 -4.39 0.53 -26.14
C ALA A 236 -4.40 2.02 -26.46
N THR A 237 -3.84 2.81 -25.54
CA THR A 237 -3.65 4.24 -25.69
C THR A 237 -2.26 4.63 -25.20
N SER A 238 -1.80 5.81 -25.60
CA SER A 238 -0.57 6.38 -25.09
C SER A 238 -0.68 7.89 -25.01
N PHE A 239 0.08 8.48 -24.10
CA PHE A 239 0.28 9.92 -23.99
C PHE A 239 1.71 10.20 -23.53
N THR A 240 2.19 11.41 -23.77
CA THR A 240 3.52 11.86 -23.31
C THR A 240 3.33 12.99 -22.30
N THR A 241 3.94 12.86 -21.14
CA THR A 241 3.92 13.92 -20.12
C THR A 241 4.67 15.15 -20.57
N VAL A 242 4.36 16.29 -19.93
CA VAL A 242 5.07 17.56 -20.18
C VAL A 242 6.56 17.35 -19.99
N ASP A 243 7.32 17.82 -20.93
CA ASP A 243 8.78 17.84 -20.85
C ASP A 243 9.23 19.17 -20.26
N MET A 244 9.87 19.09 -19.08
CA MET A 244 10.39 20.29 -18.40
C MET A 244 11.91 20.39 -18.52
N GLY A 245 12.52 19.63 -19.42
CA GLY A 245 13.97 19.49 -19.54
C GLY A 245 14.56 18.59 -18.47
N LEU A 246 15.87 18.38 -18.52
CA LEU A 246 16.59 17.65 -17.46
C LEU A 246 16.84 18.60 -16.28
N ARG A 247 16.25 18.27 -15.13
CA ARG A 247 16.34 19.11 -13.91
C ARG A 247 17.25 18.45 -12.89
N VAL A 248 17.94 19.28 -12.13
CA VAL A 248 18.64 18.86 -10.93
C VAL A 248 17.64 18.71 -9.80
N SER A 249 17.54 17.52 -9.23
CA SER A 249 16.69 17.18 -8.08
C SER A 249 17.44 17.31 -6.75
N ALA A 250 18.75 17.04 -6.73
CA ALA A 250 19.57 17.21 -5.54
C ALA A 250 21.03 17.53 -5.90
N LEU A 251 21.65 18.29 -5.00
CA LEU A 251 23.09 18.56 -4.98
C LEU A 251 23.68 17.97 -3.69
N ILE A 252 24.71 17.17 -3.80
CA ILE A 252 25.41 16.54 -2.68
C ILE A 252 26.89 16.90 -2.77
N PRO A 253 27.49 17.53 -1.77
CA PRO A 253 26.87 18.14 -0.59
C PRO A 253 25.89 19.26 -0.96
N SER A 254 24.88 19.49 -0.10
CA SER A 254 23.91 20.58 -0.29
C SER A 254 24.56 21.95 -0.33
N PRO A 255 23.98 22.94 -1.03
CA PRO A 255 24.50 24.29 -1.12
C PRO A 255 24.68 24.96 0.27
N GLY A 256 25.88 25.48 0.52
CA GLY A 256 26.20 26.23 1.73
C GLY A 256 26.44 25.38 2.99
N VAL A 257 26.34 24.06 2.91
CA VAL A 257 26.56 23.20 4.08
C VAL A 257 28.03 23.28 4.57
N ALA A 258 28.20 23.30 5.87
CA ALA A 258 29.50 23.25 6.53
C ALA A 258 29.68 21.95 7.30
N GLY A 259 30.93 21.57 7.59
CA GLY A 259 31.25 20.36 8.32
C GLY A 259 31.18 19.09 7.49
N VAL A 260 31.20 19.20 6.17
CA VAL A 260 31.14 18.06 5.22
C VAL A 260 32.33 17.13 5.44
N ASN A 261 32.11 15.83 5.36
CA ASN A 261 33.18 14.84 5.51
C ASN A 261 34.25 15.04 4.43
N ILE A 262 35.51 14.96 4.86
CA ILE A 262 36.66 15.13 3.95
C ILE A 262 36.76 14.06 2.88
N ARG A 263 36.00 12.96 2.96
CA ARG A 263 35.95 11.86 1.99
C ARG A 263 34.69 11.87 1.14
N SER A 264 33.87 12.92 1.27
CA SER A 264 32.63 13.01 0.52
C SER A 264 32.84 13.01 -0.98
N GLN A 265 31.95 12.32 -1.69
CA GLN A 265 31.80 12.44 -3.12
C GLN A 265 30.90 13.66 -3.43
N ILE A 266 31.05 14.21 -4.62
CA ILE A 266 30.17 15.27 -5.10
C ILE A 266 29.18 14.64 -6.08
N ALA A 267 27.90 14.75 -5.80
CA ALA A 267 26.88 14.23 -6.71
C ALA A 267 25.88 15.31 -7.13
N VAL A 268 25.48 15.23 -8.40
CA VAL A 268 24.36 15.99 -8.96
C VAL A 268 23.33 14.96 -9.40
N VAL A 269 22.18 14.94 -8.72
CA VAL A 269 21.08 14.01 -9.00
C VAL A 269 20.07 14.70 -9.89
N PHE A 270 19.56 13.99 -10.90
CA PHE A 270 18.61 14.51 -11.87
C PHE A 270 17.27 13.77 -11.76
N ASP A 271 16.21 14.42 -12.26
CA ASP A 271 14.86 13.88 -12.34
C ASP A 271 14.66 12.88 -13.49
N GLY A 272 15.71 12.58 -14.26
CA GLY A 272 15.69 11.63 -15.36
C GLY A 272 17.08 11.07 -15.70
N PRO A 273 17.12 10.07 -16.58
CA PRO A 273 18.38 9.41 -16.94
C PRO A 273 19.30 10.34 -17.74
N ILE A 274 20.57 10.34 -17.38
CA ILE A 274 21.60 11.13 -18.06
C ILE A 274 22.37 10.28 -19.09
N ASP A 275 22.86 10.94 -20.15
CA ASP A 275 23.76 10.33 -21.14
C ASP A 275 25.19 10.28 -20.57
N PRO A 276 25.77 9.10 -20.32
CA PRO A 276 27.12 8.97 -19.80
C PRO A 276 28.21 9.60 -20.69
N ALA A 277 27.96 9.76 -21.99
CA ALA A 277 28.90 10.40 -22.92
C ALA A 277 28.97 11.93 -22.72
N SER A 278 27.95 12.53 -22.08
CA SER A 278 27.85 13.99 -21.91
C SER A 278 28.52 14.55 -20.64
N ILE A 279 28.99 13.67 -19.71
CA ILE A 279 29.45 14.08 -18.38
C ILE A 279 30.93 14.48 -18.30
N GLY A 280 31.72 14.20 -19.35
CA GLY A 280 33.16 14.47 -19.32
C GLY A 280 33.49 15.93 -19.00
N GLY A 281 34.24 16.18 -17.91
CA GLY A 281 34.62 17.51 -17.47
C GLY A 281 33.47 18.41 -17.02
N ALA A 282 32.29 17.84 -16.75
CA ALA A 282 31.10 18.60 -16.36
C ALA A 282 31.23 19.24 -14.97
N ILE A 283 31.98 18.65 -14.04
CA ILE A 283 32.23 19.19 -12.70
C ILE A 283 33.59 19.89 -12.67
N ARG A 284 33.60 21.10 -12.09
CA ARG A 284 34.83 21.83 -11.76
C ARG A 284 34.73 22.35 -10.33
N MET A 285 35.87 22.38 -9.64
CA MET A 285 35.96 22.81 -8.27
C MET A 285 37.04 23.90 -8.09
N THR A 286 36.79 24.80 -7.17
CA THR A 286 37.75 25.82 -6.73
C THR A 286 37.78 25.83 -5.21
N PRO A 287 38.93 25.54 -4.55
CA PRO A 287 40.20 25.13 -5.16
C PRO A 287 40.11 23.89 -6.03
N PRO A 288 41.03 23.69 -7.01
CA PRO A 288 40.99 22.55 -7.91
C PRO A 288 41.24 21.24 -7.19
N VAL A 289 40.49 20.20 -7.54
CA VAL A 289 40.56 18.87 -6.96
C VAL A 289 40.65 17.85 -8.11
N SER A 290 41.63 16.95 -8.02
CA SER A 290 41.78 15.81 -8.94
C SER A 290 40.78 14.71 -8.56
N GLY A 291 40.18 14.05 -9.56
CA GLY A 291 39.24 13.00 -9.32
C GLY A 291 38.62 12.47 -10.62
N SER A 292 37.75 11.51 -10.47
CA SER A 292 37.04 10.86 -11.58
C SER A 292 35.54 11.19 -11.56
N ILE A 293 34.95 11.29 -12.76
CA ILE A 293 33.50 11.52 -12.93
C ILE A 293 32.86 10.27 -13.53
N ARG A 294 31.74 9.85 -12.96
CA ARG A 294 30.94 8.73 -13.49
C ARG A 294 29.45 9.01 -13.41
N ALA A 295 28.69 8.40 -14.30
CA ALA A 295 27.25 8.34 -14.20
C ALA A 295 26.84 7.14 -13.33
N MET A 296 25.91 7.34 -12.42
CA MET A 296 25.40 6.32 -11.51
C MET A 296 23.87 6.37 -11.43
N ALA A 297 23.25 5.22 -11.17
CA ALA A 297 21.89 5.19 -10.68
C ALA A 297 21.92 5.36 -9.16
N LEU A 298 21.34 6.45 -8.66
CA LEU A 298 21.07 6.61 -7.24
C LEU A 298 19.59 6.36 -6.99
N PRO A 299 19.24 5.72 -5.85
CA PRO A 299 17.85 5.53 -5.50
C PRO A 299 17.14 6.89 -5.46
N ASP A 300 15.99 6.98 -6.10
CA ASP A 300 15.09 8.08 -5.82
C ASP A 300 14.55 7.84 -4.39
N ASP A 301 14.74 8.79 -3.49
CA ASP A 301 14.19 8.76 -2.13
C ASP A 301 12.63 8.69 -2.12
N ARG A 302 12.02 8.87 -3.29
CA ARG A 302 10.59 8.67 -3.54
C ARG A 302 10.17 7.22 -3.77
N GLN A 303 11.11 6.28 -3.97
CA GLN A 303 10.78 4.86 -4.07
C GLN A 303 11.04 4.13 -2.74
N PRO A 304 10.04 3.52 -2.12
CA PRO A 304 10.27 2.61 -1.01
C PRO A 304 10.99 1.38 -1.53
N SER A 305 12.18 1.10 -0.98
CA SER A 305 12.88 -0.18 -1.06
C SER A 305 13.05 -0.80 -2.45
N ALA A 306 13.71 -0.13 -3.36
CA ALA A 306 14.47 -0.87 -4.34
C ALA A 306 15.76 -1.33 -3.64
N GLN A 307 15.92 -2.66 -3.50
CA GLN A 307 17.19 -3.28 -3.15
C GLN A 307 18.30 -2.61 -3.97
N PRO A 308 19.44 -2.20 -3.38
CA PRO A 308 20.53 -1.65 -4.14
C PRO A 308 21.04 -2.73 -5.09
N THR A 309 20.56 -2.71 -6.30
CA THR A 309 21.26 -3.36 -7.40
C THR A 309 22.60 -2.67 -7.51
N THR A 310 23.67 -3.43 -7.64
CA THR A 310 25.01 -2.93 -8.02
C THR A 310 24.78 -1.86 -9.08
N ALA A 311 25.11 -0.60 -8.75
CA ALA A 311 24.76 0.57 -9.55
C ALA A 311 25.14 0.33 -11.02
N PRO A 312 24.19 0.20 -11.96
CA PRO A 312 24.55 0.02 -13.36
C PRO A 312 25.08 1.36 -13.88
N SER A 313 26.32 1.36 -14.28
CA SER A 313 26.82 2.36 -15.21
C SER A 313 26.19 2.05 -16.57
N GLY A 314 24.99 2.60 -16.84
CA GLY A 314 24.26 2.25 -18.06
C GLY A 314 23.06 3.19 -18.33
N PRO A 315 22.26 2.93 -19.37
CA PRO A 315 21.05 3.69 -19.67
C PRO A 315 20.02 3.55 -18.53
N GLY A 316 19.96 4.54 -17.66
CA GLY A 316 19.19 4.57 -16.41
C GLY A 316 19.92 5.28 -15.28
N ALA A 317 21.20 5.62 -15.45
CA ALA A 317 21.93 6.46 -14.50
C ALA A 317 21.26 7.85 -14.43
N ASN A 318 20.90 8.28 -13.21
CA ASN A 318 20.24 9.56 -12.93
C ASN A 318 21.13 10.52 -12.12
N ALA A 319 22.37 10.16 -11.88
CA ALA A 319 23.30 11.00 -11.14
C ALA A 319 24.66 11.06 -11.79
N LEU A 320 25.25 12.25 -11.73
CA LEU A 320 26.64 12.52 -12.05
C LEU A 320 27.41 12.57 -10.74
N VAL A 321 28.41 11.70 -10.57
CA VAL A 321 29.17 11.58 -9.33
C VAL A 321 30.66 11.84 -9.61
N PHE A 322 31.22 12.82 -8.91
CA PHE A 322 32.65 13.08 -8.88
C PHE A 322 33.25 12.47 -7.60
N THR A 323 34.27 11.64 -7.76
CA THR A 323 35.02 11.01 -6.67
C THR A 323 36.41 11.61 -6.62
N PRO A 324 36.80 12.32 -5.52
CA PRO A 324 38.13 12.83 -5.34
C PRO A 324 39.16 11.71 -5.25
N ASP A 325 40.36 11.92 -5.79
CA ASP A 325 41.50 10.98 -5.68
C ASP A 325 42.07 10.92 -4.29
N ASN A 326 41.98 12.05 -3.53
CA ASN A 326 42.44 12.18 -2.16
C ASN A 326 41.36 12.84 -1.29
N PRO A 327 41.36 12.62 0.02
CA PRO A 327 40.49 13.36 0.93
C PRO A 327 40.70 14.87 0.81
N PHE A 328 39.62 15.62 0.95
CA PHE A 328 39.68 17.07 0.98
C PHE A 328 40.49 17.57 2.20
N PRO A 329 41.26 18.65 2.10
CA PRO A 329 41.72 19.41 3.27
C PRO A 329 40.55 19.79 4.18
N PRO A 330 40.71 19.69 5.52
CA PRO A 330 39.69 20.14 6.46
C PRO A 330 39.52 21.67 6.42
N HIS A 331 38.39 22.16 6.92
CA HIS A 331 38.03 23.58 7.03
C HIS A 331 38.22 24.38 5.73
N THR A 332 38.06 23.72 4.60
CA THR A 332 38.24 24.33 3.27
C THR A 332 36.86 24.49 2.57
N THR A 333 36.62 25.70 2.12
CA THR A 333 35.40 25.98 1.31
C THR A 333 35.69 25.71 -0.16
N TYR A 334 34.87 24.87 -0.77
CA TYR A 334 34.89 24.57 -2.18
C TYR A 334 33.70 25.20 -2.89
N SER A 335 33.99 25.90 -4.00
CA SER A 335 32.97 26.24 -4.99
C SER A 335 32.94 25.19 -6.06
N VAL A 336 31.76 24.63 -6.33
CA VAL A 336 31.54 23.61 -7.33
C VAL A 336 30.71 24.19 -8.46
N THR A 337 31.07 23.91 -9.70
CA THR A 337 30.27 24.26 -10.87
C THR A 337 30.02 23.03 -11.72
N MET A 338 28.79 22.86 -12.16
CA MET A 338 28.40 21.91 -13.18
C MET A 338 28.05 22.66 -14.46
N SER A 339 28.71 22.29 -15.56
CA SER A 339 28.45 22.89 -16.86
C SER A 339 27.13 22.39 -17.47
N SER A 340 26.55 23.15 -18.38
CA SER A 340 25.37 22.75 -19.16
C SER A 340 25.68 21.72 -20.27
N THR A 341 26.78 20.96 -20.15
CA THR A 341 27.12 19.88 -21.10
C THR A 341 26.35 18.58 -20.81
N VAL A 342 25.87 18.40 -19.57
CA VAL A 342 25.14 17.20 -19.15
C VAL A 342 23.81 17.13 -19.87
N LYS A 343 23.54 15.99 -20.50
CA LYS A 343 22.34 15.76 -21.31
C LYS A 343 21.57 14.55 -20.78
N ARG A 344 20.28 14.58 -20.98
CA ARG A 344 19.42 13.40 -20.93
C ARG A 344 19.67 12.54 -22.18
N THR A 345 19.31 11.28 -22.15
CA THR A 345 19.48 10.34 -23.27
C THR A 345 18.77 10.77 -24.56
N ASP A 346 17.78 11.66 -24.49
CA ASP A 346 17.07 12.26 -25.63
C ASP A 346 17.72 13.56 -26.15
N GLY A 347 18.85 13.98 -25.57
CA GLY A 347 19.59 15.19 -25.98
C GLY A 347 19.23 16.48 -25.22
N GLN A 348 18.25 16.46 -24.35
CA GLN A 348 17.88 17.60 -23.50
C GLN A 348 19.02 17.94 -22.52
N VAL A 349 19.42 19.22 -22.46
CA VAL A 349 20.53 19.67 -21.59
C VAL A 349 20.04 20.10 -20.22
N ALA A 350 20.83 19.76 -19.17
CA ALA A 350 20.62 20.31 -17.84
C ALA A 350 21.11 21.76 -17.77
N ALA A 351 20.42 22.58 -16.96
CA ALA A 351 20.91 23.90 -16.63
C ALA A 351 22.20 23.83 -15.82
N ALA A 352 23.17 24.72 -16.11
CA ALA A 352 24.38 24.84 -15.32
C ALA A 352 24.05 25.11 -13.82
N GLN A 353 24.84 24.56 -12.92
CA GLN A 353 24.70 24.72 -11.49
C GLN A 353 26.00 25.29 -10.90
N ALA A 354 25.85 26.06 -9.81
CA ALA A 354 26.98 26.53 -9.00
C ALA A 354 26.56 26.56 -7.53
N TRP A 355 27.37 25.95 -6.69
CA TRP A 355 27.15 25.93 -5.25
C TRP A 355 28.46 25.82 -4.49
N SER A 356 28.44 25.92 -3.17
CA SER A 356 29.62 25.76 -2.31
C SER A 356 29.27 24.90 -1.12
N PHE A 357 30.32 24.31 -0.53
CA PHE A 357 30.30 23.64 0.76
C PHE A 357 31.63 23.83 1.47
N THR A 358 31.63 23.58 2.79
CA THR A 358 32.88 23.67 3.60
C THR A 358 33.12 22.33 4.30
N THR A 359 34.33 21.81 4.21
CA THR A 359 34.73 20.56 4.85
C THR A 359 34.90 20.71 6.36
N GLY A 360 34.58 19.63 7.09
CA GLY A 360 34.85 19.53 8.53
C GLY A 360 36.17 18.86 8.83
N GLU A 361 36.46 18.72 10.11
CA GLU A 361 37.63 17.98 10.62
C GLU A 361 37.15 16.58 11.07
N ALA A 362 37.88 15.53 10.70
CA ALA A 362 37.62 14.20 11.20
C ALA A 362 38.05 14.09 12.68
N PRO A 363 37.17 13.66 13.60
CA PRO A 363 37.52 13.55 15.02
C PRO A 363 38.40 12.32 15.27
N ALA A 364 39.26 12.38 16.27
CA ALA A 364 40.04 11.23 16.68
C ALA A 364 39.22 10.16 17.39
N ASN A 365 38.16 10.57 18.10
CA ASN A 365 37.18 9.72 18.74
C ASN A 365 35.85 10.47 18.89
N ALA A 366 34.81 9.77 19.30
CA ALA A 366 33.48 10.34 19.52
C ALA A 366 33.06 10.35 21.00
N LEU A 367 33.99 10.26 21.93
CA LEU A 367 33.68 10.23 23.36
C LEU A 367 32.98 11.53 23.80
N ASN A 368 31.91 11.37 24.58
CA ASN A 368 31.08 12.46 25.09
C ASN A 368 30.62 13.43 23.99
N GLN A 369 30.33 12.93 22.81
CA GLN A 369 29.73 13.69 21.71
C GLN A 369 28.31 13.23 21.42
N ILE A 370 27.58 14.05 20.71
CA ILE A 370 26.20 13.70 20.28
C ILE A 370 26.26 13.34 18.79
N ALA A 371 25.91 12.09 18.49
CA ALA A 371 25.71 11.65 17.12
C ALA A 371 24.23 11.79 16.74
N PHE A 372 23.95 12.14 15.50
CA PHE A 372 22.60 12.27 14.98
C PHE A 372 22.56 12.03 13.47
N ILE A 373 21.39 11.76 12.94
CA ILE A 373 21.17 11.61 11.49
C ILE A 373 20.60 12.92 10.94
N SER A 374 21.19 13.42 9.84
CA SER A 374 20.69 14.61 9.16
C SER A 374 20.94 14.51 7.66
N ASP A 375 19.97 15.02 6.88
CA ASP A 375 20.02 15.16 5.43
C ASP A 375 20.53 16.53 4.96
N ARG A 376 21.05 17.35 5.86
CA ARG A 376 21.60 18.68 5.53
C ARG A 376 22.70 18.64 4.47
N GLY A 377 23.41 17.52 4.39
CA GLY A 377 24.41 17.24 3.35
C GLY A 377 23.80 16.85 1.99
N GLY A 378 22.49 16.73 1.88
CA GLY A 378 21.77 16.29 0.68
C GLY A 378 21.25 14.85 0.76
N VAL A 379 21.74 14.06 1.70
CA VAL A 379 21.31 12.70 2.01
C VAL A 379 21.53 12.41 3.49
N ASN A 380 20.68 11.56 4.07
CA ASN A 380 20.83 11.19 5.48
C ASN A 380 22.20 10.53 5.76
N ASN A 381 23.04 11.23 6.48
CA ASN A 381 24.32 10.76 6.99
C ASN A 381 24.39 10.93 8.51
N VAL A 382 25.35 10.26 9.15
CA VAL A 382 25.65 10.45 10.57
C VAL A 382 26.49 11.69 10.72
N TRP A 383 26.07 12.56 11.64
CA TRP A 383 26.75 13.78 12.06
C TRP A 383 27.12 13.66 13.52
N LEU A 384 28.21 14.35 13.91
CA LEU A 384 28.61 14.54 15.29
C LEU A 384 28.61 16.04 15.65
N MET A 385 28.33 16.32 16.92
CA MET A 385 28.48 17.63 17.51
C MET A 385 28.97 17.52 18.95
N ASN A 386 29.55 18.59 19.47
CA ASN A 386 29.86 18.72 20.88
C ASN A 386 28.55 18.78 21.71
N PRO A 387 28.60 18.51 23.03
CA PRO A 387 27.46 18.60 23.92
C PRO A 387 26.75 19.95 23.96
N ASP A 388 27.44 21.02 23.60
CA ASP A 388 26.90 22.40 23.50
C ASP A 388 26.29 22.72 22.11
N GLY A 389 26.25 21.75 21.20
CA GLY A 389 25.77 21.92 19.81
C GLY A 389 26.82 22.47 18.84
N SER A 390 28.02 22.83 19.30
CA SER A 390 29.10 23.33 18.45
C SER A 390 29.77 22.22 17.63
N ASN A 391 30.62 22.62 16.67
CA ASN A 391 31.46 21.73 15.85
C ASN A 391 30.66 20.58 15.18
N GLN A 392 29.56 20.93 14.53
CA GLN A 392 28.75 19.96 13.80
C GLN A 392 29.47 19.51 12.53
N ARG A 393 29.65 18.20 12.37
CA ARG A 393 30.43 17.64 11.27
C ARG A 393 29.89 16.29 10.83
N GLU A 394 29.89 16.05 9.55
CA GLU A 394 29.51 14.79 8.92
C GLU A 394 30.57 13.71 9.13
N ILE A 395 30.15 12.53 9.52
CA ILE A 395 31.05 11.39 9.79
C ILE A 395 30.94 10.33 8.68
N THR A 396 29.76 9.98 8.24
CA THR A 396 29.59 9.11 7.08
C THR A 396 29.48 9.94 5.80
N ALA A 397 29.90 9.40 4.67
CA ALA A 397 29.94 10.10 3.39
C ALA A 397 29.21 9.28 2.30
N GLU A 398 28.00 8.84 2.62
CA GLU A 398 27.20 7.98 1.74
C GLU A 398 26.39 8.82 0.75
N LEU A 399 26.17 8.26 -0.44
CA LEU A 399 25.22 8.82 -1.44
C LEU A 399 23.84 8.21 -1.33
N VAL A 400 23.63 7.28 -0.42
CA VAL A 400 22.36 6.64 -0.09
C VAL A 400 22.08 6.81 1.40
N PRO A 401 20.81 6.90 1.84
CA PRO A 401 20.49 7.18 3.23
C PRO A 401 21.09 6.16 4.20
N VAL A 402 21.71 6.66 5.27
CA VAL A 402 22.08 5.86 6.42
C VAL A 402 20.83 5.49 7.20
N SER A 403 20.65 4.20 7.49
CA SER A 403 19.47 3.65 8.15
C SER A 403 19.62 3.46 9.65
N GLY A 404 20.82 3.60 10.20
CA GLY A 404 21.13 3.46 11.62
C GLY A 404 22.61 3.28 11.84
N PHE A 405 23.04 3.47 13.09
CA PHE A 405 24.48 3.38 13.47
C PHE A 405 24.65 2.98 14.92
N ASP A 406 25.83 2.47 15.24
CA ASP A 406 26.32 2.29 16.59
C ASP A 406 27.82 2.55 16.65
N VAL A 407 28.33 2.88 17.86
CA VAL A 407 29.73 3.22 18.11
C VAL A 407 30.27 2.37 19.26
N THR A 408 31.51 1.92 19.15
CA THR A 408 32.20 1.16 20.22
C THR A 408 32.32 1.99 21.51
N GLY A 409 32.38 1.30 22.66
CA GLY A 409 32.46 1.96 23.96
C GLY A 409 33.69 2.86 24.16
N ASP A 410 34.76 2.69 23.36
CA ASP A 410 35.93 3.57 23.33
C ASP A 410 35.78 4.75 22.35
N GLY A 411 34.64 4.87 21.67
CA GLY A 411 34.36 5.94 20.73
C GLY A 411 35.17 5.95 19.45
N THR A 412 35.89 4.86 19.12
CA THR A 412 36.86 4.86 18.00
C THR A 412 36.32 4.25 16.71
N THR A 413 35.38 3.32 16.80
CA THR A 413 34.83 2.58 15.65
C THR A 413 33.30 2.74 15.56
N MET A 414 32.82 3.01 14.36
CA MET A 414 31.40 3.07 14.04
C MET A 414 30.99 1.89 13.12
N ALA A 415 29.85 1.29 13.40
CA ALA A 415 29.12 0.44 12.45
C ALA A 415 27.84 1.16 12.03
N TYR A 416 27.51 1.13 10.74
CA TYR A 416 26.29 1.79 10.23
C TYR A 416 25.71 1.04 9.03
N GLY A 417 24.40 1.16 8.86
CA GLY A 417 23.68 0.61 7.71
C GLY A 417 23.48 1.69 6.64
N ALA A 418 23.80 1.38 5.38
CA ALA A 418 23.52 2.26 4.24
C ALA A 418 23.25 1.43 3.00
N GLY A 419 22.15 1.73 2.28
CA GLY A 419 21.80 1.00 1.06
C GLY A 419 21.63 -0.51 1.25
N GLY A 420 21.15 -0.94 2.42
CA GLY A 420 20.90 -2.36 2.73
C GLY A 420 22.14 -3.17 3.06
N VAL A 421 23.30 -2.54 3.21
CA VAL A 421 24.52 -3.18 3.68
C VAL A 421 25.00 -2.53 4.98
N VAL A 422 25.68 -3.31 5.83
CA VAL A 422 26.32 -2.79 7.02
C VAL A 422 27.81 -2.60 6.76
N LYS A 423 28.28 -1.44 7.14
CA LYS A 423 29.67 -1.00 7.01
C LYS A 423 30.25 -0.71 8.38
N LYS A 424 31.57 -0.80 8.51
CA LYS A 424 32.33 -0.27 9.65
C LYS A 424 33.39 0.68 9.17
N MET A 425 33.76 1.62 10.03
CA MET A 425 34.90 2.52 9.83
C MET A 425 35.44 3.01 11.17
N SER A 426 36.65 3.51 11.18
CA SER A 426 37.14 4.37 12.29
C SER A 426 36.32 5.65 12.29
N ILE A 427 36.09 6.25 13.47
CA ILE A 427 35.32 7.50 13.57
C ILE A 427 35.96 8.65 12.77
N GLY A 428 37.28 8.60 12.54
CA GLY A 428 38.01 9.51 11.65
C GLY A 428 37.77 9.28 10.15
N GLY A 429 36.95 8.31 9.79
CA GLY A 429 36.63 7.99 8.38
C GLY A 429 37.58 7.00 7.71
N ASP A 430 38.63 6.53 8.41
CA ASP A 430 39.55 5.52 7.90
C ASP A 430 39.02 4.12 8.10
N ASN A 431 39.66 3.14 7.43
CA ASN A 431 39.34 1.72 7.55
C ASN A 431 37.87 1.38 7.20
N LEU A 432 37.29 2.10 6.25
CA LEU A 432 35.95 1.80 5.77
C LEU A 432 35.91 0.40 5.14
N GLN A 433 35.06 -0.46 5.66
CA GLN A 433 34.84 -1.82 5.20
C GLN A 433 33.36 -2.15 5.17
N THR A 434 32.92 -2.81 4.09
CA THR A 434 31.60 -3.43 4.05
C THR A 434 31.67 -4.78 4.74
N LEU A 435 30.83 -4.99 5.74
CA LEU A 435 30.82 -6.21 6.54
C LEU A 435 29.91 -7.29 5.92
N THR A 436 28.90 -6.89 5.15
CA THR A 436 27.88 -7.74 4.60
C THR A 436 28.07 -7.95 3.10
N ALA A 437 27.74 -9.14 2.60
CA ALA A 437 28.07 -9.53 1.23
C ALA A 437 27.12 -8.96 0.14
N GLY A 438 26.04 -8.28 0.51
CA GLY A 438 24.97 -7.87 -0.43
C GLY A 438 24.03 -9.01 -0.80
N GLY A 439 22.91 -8.67 -1.47
CA GLY A 439 21.86 -9.65 -1.84
C GLY A 439 20.77 -9.82 -0.78
N THR A 440 20.98 -9.30 0.39
CA THR A 440 20.02 -9.16 1.51
C THR A 440 20.02 -7.71 1.96
N TYR A 441 19.01 -7.31 2.72
CA TYR A 441 18.93 -5.97 3.30
C TYR A 441 19.21 -6.06 4.80
N GLU A 442 20.36 -5.55 5.24
CA GLU A 442 20.73 -5.48 6.64
C GLU A 442 20.48 -4.08 7.22
N TYR A 443 20.03 -4.06 8.49
CA TYR A 443 19.61 -2.81 9.17
C TYR A 443 19.90 -2.86 10.67
N ALA A 444 19.79 -1.70 11.33
CA ALA A 444 19.87 -1.51 12.78
C ALA A 444 21.11 -2.19 13.43
N PRO A 445 22.34 -1.83 13.03
CA PRO A 445 23.54 -2.41 13.63
C PRO A 445 23.64 -2.06 15.12
N VAL A 446 24.00 -3.06 15.95
CA VAL A 446 24.30 -2.89 17.38
C VAL A 446 25.64 -3.57 17.67
N ILE A 447 26.59 -2.82 18.16
CA ILE A 447 27.93 -3.32 18.49
C ILE A 447 27.88 -4.08 19.82
N THR A 448 28.52 -5.23 19.89
CA THR A 448 28.64 -6.00 21.14
C THR A 448 29.51 -5.22 22.17
N PRO A 449 29.23 -5.29 23.49
CA PRO A 449 29.93 -4.53 24.49
C PRO A 449 31.45 -4.74 24.53
N ASP A 450 31.91 -5.92 24.11
CA ASP A 450 33.32 -6.27 23.97
C ASP A 450 33.99 -5.65 22.72
N GLY A 451 33.21 -4.97 21.87
CA GLY A 451 33.70 -4.36 20.63
C GLY A 451 34.11 -5.37 19.55
N THR A 452 33.86 -6.65 19.73
CA THR A 452 34.33 -7.70 18.79
C THR A 452 33.35 -8.03 17.67
N GLY A 453 32.06 -7.70 17.82
CA GLY A 453 31.03 -8.02 16.88
C GLY A 453 30.00 -6.92 16.68
N VAL A 454 29.26 -7.02 15.60
CA VAL A 454 28.06 -6.22 15.34
C VAL A 454 26.90 -7.16 15.04
N ILE A 455 25.76 -6.90 15.65
CA ILE A 455 24.52 -7.63 15.42
C ILE A 455 23.64 -6.77 14.52
N VAL A 456 23.05 -7.37 13.52
CA VAL A 456 22.20 -6.71 12.51
C VAL A 456 20.92 -7.50 12.30
N GLY A 457 19.81 -6.80 12.05
CA GLY A 457 18.63 -7.40 11.48
C GLY A 457 18.82 -7.61 9.97
N ARG A 458 18.24 -8.67 9.42
CA ARG A 458 18.30 -8.98 7.98
C ARG A 458 16.92 -9.16 7.41
N ARG A 459 16.72 -8.62 6.21
CA ARG A 459 15.58 -8.94 5.34
C ARG A 459 16.07 -9.71 4.12
N ASP A 460 15.26 -10.65 3.65
CA ASP A 460 15.51 -11.38 2.42
C ASP A 460 15.22 -10.54 1.17
N SER A 461 15.39 -11.13 -0.01
CA SER A 461 15.10 -10.49 -1.29
C SER A 461 13.62 -10.15 -1.52
N GLN A 462 12.72 -10.69 -0.70
CA GLN A 462 11.28 -10.39 -0.73
C GLN A 462 10.89 -9.31 0.29
N GLY A 463 11.85 -8.81 1.08
CA GLY A 463 11.61 -7.83 2.14
C GLY A 463 11.10 -8.43 3.45
N THR A 464 11.09 -9.76 3.56
CA THR A 464 10.69 -10.48 4.78
C THR A 464 11.86 -10.53 5.77
N ASP A 465 11.59 -10.28 7.05
CA ASP A 465 12.61 -10.38 8.08
C ASP A 465 13.14 -11.82 8.19
N ALA A 466 14.45 -11.97 8.04
CA ALA A 466 15.17 -13.25 8.03
C ALA A 466 15.97 -13.49 9.31
N GLY A 467 15.67 -12.73 10.39
CA GLY A 467 16.28 -12.88 11.69
C GLY A 467 17.50 -11.98 11.92
N TYR A 468 18.30 -12.32 12.91
CA TYR A 468 19.46 -11.55 13.36
C TYR A 468 20.77 -12.28 13.09
N TRP A 469 21.79 -11.50 12.71
CA TRP A 469 23.10 -11.99 12.31
C TRP A 469 24.19 -11.24 13.05
N ARG A 470 25.23 -11.97 13.48
CA ARG A 470 26.42 -11.39 14.07
C ARG A 470 27.57 -11.42 13.06
N TYR A 471 28.20 -10.28 12.86
CA TYR A 471 29.42 -10.11 12.07
C TYR A 471 30.59 -9.77 12.98
N ALA A 472 31.80 -10.24 12.64
CA ALA A 472 33.00 -9.84 13.36
C ALA A 472 33.40 -8.42 13.00
N LEU A 473 33.66 -7.56 14.02
CA LEU A 473 34.22 -6.22 13.83
C LEU A 473 35.72 -6.23 13.70
N THR A 474 36.40 -7.15 14.39
CA THR A 474 37.87 -7.27 14.44
C THR A 474 38.30 -8.49 13.65
N GLY A 475 38.49 -8.35 12.34
CA GLY A 475 39.15 -9.34 11.45
C GLY A 475 38.64 -10.79 11.52
N GLY A 476 38.34 -11.37 10.35
CA GLY A 476 37.92 -12.77 10.20
C GLY A 476 36.54 -12.91 9.58
N ALA A 477 36.38 -13.81 8.62
CA ALA A 477 35.13 -14.13 7.92
C ALA A 477 34.22 -14.99 8.81
N GLY A 478 33.67 -14.41 9.90
CA GLY A 478 32.74 -15.13 10.76
C GLY A 478 31.38 -14.46 10.79
N THR A 479 30.44 -14.97 9.99
CA THR A 479 29.01 -14.63 10.10
C THR A 479 28.32 -15.73 10.86
N THR A 480 27.63 -15.41 11.93
CA THR A 480 26.82 -16.37 12.70
C THR A 480 25.39 -15.88 12.71
N GLN A 481 24.48 -16.72 12.26
CA GLN A 481 23.04 -16.47 12.46
C GLN A 481 22.71 -16.72 13.93
N LEU A 482 22.14 -15.71 14.60
CA LEU A 482 21.78 -15.80 16.01
C LEU A 482 20.36 -16.32 16.20
N VAL A 483 19.42 -15.84 15.40
CA VAL A 483 18.01 -16.23 15.50
C VAL A 483 17.46 -16.33 14.08
N THR A 484 16.77 -17.44 13.80
CA THR A 484 15.92 -17.59 12.63
C THR A 484 14.55 -17.04 12.97
N ASP A 485 14.07 -16.10 12.18
CA ASP A 485 12.69 -15.64 12.28
C ASP A 485 11.77 -16.69 11.64
N GLY A 486 11.55 -17.78 12.34
CA GLY A 486 10.50 -18.76 12.04
C GLY A 486 9.21 -18.25 12.67
N ALA A 487 8.56 -17.27 12.06
CA ALA A 487 7.29 -16.76 12.52
C ALA A 487 6.22 -17.84 12.51
N PRO A 488 5.56 -18.18 13.61
CA PRO A 488 4.19 -18.62 13.52
C PRO A 488 3.32 -17.39 13.28
N ASP A 489 2.47 -17.53 12.33
CA ASP A 489 1.36 -16.72 11.90
C ASP A 489 0.69 -15.96 13.07
N ILE A 490 1.11 -14.73 13.33
CA ILE A 490 0.30 -13.77 14.06
C ILE A 490 -0.06 -12.73 13.02
N GLY A 491 -1.35 -12.70 12.70
CA GLY A 491 -1.92 -11.85 11.66
C GLY A 491 -1.27 -10.47 11.63
N SER A 492 -1.01 -9.99 10.45
CA SER A 492 -0.37 -8.72 10.13
C SER A 492 -0.88 -7.60 11.05
N VAL A 493 -0.19 -7.35 12.12
CA VAL A 493 -0.31 -6.07 12.83
C VAL A 493 0.44 -5.08 11.98
N THR A 494 -0.28 -4.36 11.14
CA THR A 494 0.20 -3.13 10.55
C THR A 494 0.38 -2.16 11.71
N LEU A 495 1.53 -2.19 12.36
CA LEU A 495 1.95 -1.05 13.14
C LEU A 495 2.05 0.08 12.13
N GLY A 496 1.14 1.05 12.28
CA GLY A 496 1.25 2.30 11.58
C GLY A 496 2.71 2.72 11.69
N GLY A 497 3.34 2.98 10.54
CA GLY A 497 4.73 3.43 10.52
C GLY A 497 4.88 4.46 11.62
N ASP A 498 6.02 4.47 12.28
CA ASP A 498 6.34 5.48 13.27
C ASP A 498 5.76 6.79 12.76
N GLY A 499 4.78 7.37 13.43
CA GLY A 499 4.05 8.54 12.96
C GLY A 499 4.94 9.76 12.69
N LEU A 500 6.24 9.54 12.48
CA LEU A 500 7.33 10.48 12.45
C LEU A 500 7.69 10.99 11.09
N THR A 501 7.55 10.23 10.03
CA THR A 501 8.05 10.74 8.78
C THR A 501 7.18 10.50 7.56
N GLY A 502 6.30 9.52 7.53
CA GLY A 502 5.55 9.22 6.30
C GLY A 502 6.42 9.05 5.05
N LYS A 503 7.75 9.15 5.21
CA LYS A 503 8.73 8.98 4.14
C LYS A 503 9.23 7.54 4.16
N PRO A 504 9.16 6.83 3.01
CA PRO A 504 9.89 5.59 2.82
C PRO A 504 11.39 5.85 3.00
N GLY A 505 12.06 5.07 3.82
CA GLY A 505 13.51 5.19 4.05
C GLY A 505 13.93 5.85 5.36
N THR A 506 13.00 6.15 6.25
CA THR A 506 13.36 6.52 7.63
C THR A 506 13.96 5.36 8.38
N PRO A 507 15.02 5.60 9.16
CA PRO A 507 15.66 4.54 9.95
C PRO A 507 14.67 3.96 10.92
N SER A 508 14.17 2.77 10.62
CA SER A 508 13.43 1.99 11.59
C SER A 508 14.46 1.51 12.63
N TRP A 509 14.55 2.22 13.76
CA TRP A 509 15.20 1.75 14.97
C TRP A 509 16.73 1.54 14.91
N ALA A 510 17.51 2.58 15.12
CA ALA A 510 18.86 2.39 15.63
C ALA A 510 18.74 1.68 17.00
N GLY A 511 19.20 0.44 17.09
CA GLY A 511 19.29 -0.29 18.35
C GLY A 511 18.08 -1.12 18.75
N ARG A 512 17.74 -2.16 18.00
CA ARG A 512 16.73 -3.15 18.40
C ARG A 512 17.20 -4.14 19.48
N ALA A 513 18.36 -3.95 20.06
CA ALA A 513 18.91 -4.79 21.13
C ALA A 513 19.57 -3.97 22.22
N ALA A 514 19.52 -4.46 23.46
CA ALA A 514 20.31 -3.98 24.58
C ALA A 514 21.05 -5.14 25.23
N PHE A 515 22.24 -4.87 25.74
CA PHE A 515 23.06 -5.86 26.43
C PHE A 515 23.01 -5.65 27.94
N GLY A 516 23.00 -6.79 28.67
CA GLY A 516 23.24 -6.78 30.10
C GLY A 516 24.73 -6.49 30.45
N THR A 517 25.00 -6.22 31.72
CA THR A 517 26.38 -5.95 32.19
C THR A 517 27.33 -7.14 32.02
N ASP A 518 26.80 -8.34 31.86
CA ASP A 518 27.61 -9.53 31.55
C ASP A 518 28.18 -9.49 30.12
N GLY A 519 27.75 -8.53 29.29
CA GLY A 519 28.15 -8.37 27.89
C GLY A 519 27.72 -9.51 27.00
N THR A 520 26.97 -10.48 27.51
CA THR A 520 26.56 -11.68 26.78
C THR A 520 25.07 -11.86 26.68
N THR A 521 24.30 -11.46 27.68
CA THR A 521 22.83 -11.50 27.64
C THR A 521 22.30 -10.25 26.99
N MET A 522 21.37 -10.41 26.04
CA MET A 522 20.73 -9.28 25.37
C MET A 522 19.23 -9.46 25.24
N LEU A 523 18.50 -8.39 25.36
CA LEU A 523 17.08 -8.30 25.01
C LEU A 523 16.96 -7.72 23.59
N MET A 524 16.28 -8.44 22.72
CA MET A 524 16.09 -8.07 21.32
C MET A 524 14.63 -7.87 20.98
N VAL A 525 14.40 -7.02 19.97
CA VAL A 525 13.08 -6.84 19.36
C VAL A 525 13.13 -7.35 17.93
N ARG A 526 12.32 -8.37 17.62
CA ARG A 526 12.26 -8.95 16.27
C ARG A 526 11.71 -7.95 15.26
N GLY A 527 12.22 -8.03 14.03
CA GLY A 527 11.78 -7.18 12.94
C GLY A 527 10.43 -7.56 12.35
N SER A 528 10.09 -8.85 12.39
CA SER A 528 8.88 -9.40 11.76
C SER A 528 7.58 -9.02 12.47
N ASP A 529 7.58 -9.09 13.80
CA ASP A 529 6.37 -8.92 14.62
C ASP A 529 6.56 -8.00 15.82
N ASN A 530 7.76 -7.38 15.95
CA ASN A 530 8.20 -6.62 17.13
C ASN A 530 8.13 -7.42 18.45
N GLY A 531 8.12 -8.74 18.38
CA GLY A 531 8.20 -9.61 19.54
C GLY A 531 9.52 -9.43 20.28
N VAL A 532 9.50 -9.57 21.61
CA VAL A 532 10.68 -9.40 22.46
C VAL A 532 11.28 -10.75 22.78
N GLU A 533 12.60 -10.86 22.63
CA GLU A 533 13.33 -12.10 22.93
C GLU A 533 14.56 -11.81 23.80
N LEU A 534 14.82 -12.73 24.74
CA LEU A 534 16.03 -12.72 25.57
C LEU A 534 16.97 -13.79 25.03
N ILE A 535 18.13 -13.40 24.51
CA ILE A 535 19.10 -14.31 23.92
C ILE A 535 20.51 -14.03 24.46
N ASP A 536 21.42 -14.96 24.25
CA ASP A 536 22.85 -14.71 24.44
C ASP A 536 23.55 -14.35 23.12
N THR A 537 24.77 -13.86 23.18
CA THR A 537 25.57 -13.48 22.00
C THR A 537 25.98 -14.69 21.12
N LYS A 538 25.65 -15.92 21.52
CA LYS A 538 25.84 -17.15 20.76
C LYS A 538 24.55 -17.60 20.09
N GLY A 539 23.43 -16.87 20.29
CA GLY A 539 22.13 -17.21 19.73
C GLY A 539 21.33 -18.23 20.54
N VAL A 540 21.74 -18.53 21.78
CA VAL A 540 20.97 -19.41 22.66
C VAL A 540 19.83 -18.62 23.26
N VAL A 541 18.60 -18.91 22.83
CA VAL A 541 17.38 -18.31 23.40
C VAL A 541 17.24 -18.78 24.85
N LYS A 542 17.20 -17.86 25.80
CA LYS A 542 16.87 -18.15 27.20
C LYS A 542 15.35 -18.17 27.35
N PRO A 543 14.79 -18.92 28.29
CA PRO A 543 13.55 -19.68 28.18
C PRO A 543 12.44 -18.92 27.51
N ASP A 544 11.74 -19.62 26.67
CA ASP A 544 10.46 -19.28 26.00
C ASP A 544 10.21 -17.81 25.64
N ARG A 545 9.68 -17.62 24.46
CA ARG A 545 9.23 -16.34 23.89
C ARG A 545 8.57 -15.47 24.98
N LEU A 546 9.06 -14.25 25.13
CA LEU A 546 8.42 -13.27 25.99
C LEU A 546 7.12 -12.79 25.32
N ASP A 547 5.99 -12.86 26.02
CA ASP A 547 4.68 -12.45 25.50
C ASP A 547 4.55 -10.90 25.50
N LEU A 548 5.47 -10.24 24.82
CA LEU A 548 5.54 -8.79 24.67
C LEU A 548 5.72 -8.40 23.21
N ILE A 549 5.01 -7.35 22.79
CA ILE A 549 5.18 -6.70 21.48
C ILE A 549 5.75 -5.30 21.74
N ALA A 550 7.00 -5.08 21.34
CA ALA A 550 7.72 -3.85 21.64
C ALA A 550 7.28 -2.65 20.78
N ALA A 551 7.20 -1.47 21.41
CA ALA A 551 7.10 -0.17 20.74
C ALA A 551 8.43 0.57 20.68
N SER A 552 9.40 0.18 21.52
CA SER A 552 10.68 0.88 21.62
C SER A 552 11.86 -0.07 21.56
N ARG A 553 13.04 0.49 21.40
CA ARG A 553 14.28 -0.25 21.70
C ARG A 553 14.32 -0.62 23.17
N PRO A 554 14.87 -1.78 23.54
CA PRO A 554 15.15 -2.10 24.92
C PRO A 554 16.32 -1.25 25.44
N VAL A 555 16.33 -1.01 26.75
CA VAL A 555 17.45 -0.35 27.44
C VAL A 555 17.84 -1.17 28.66
N TRP A 556 19.14 -1.18 28.98
CA TRP A 556 19.64 -1.79 30.20
C TRP A 556 19.74 -0.76 31.32
N VAL A 557 19.26 -1.12 32.49
CA VAL A 557 19.29 -0.27 33.70
C VAL A 557 20.21 -0.91 34.76
N GLN A 558 21.41 -0.36 34.92
CA GLN A 558 22.43 -0.90 35.80
C GLN A 558 21.99 -1.04 37.27
N PRO A 559 21.38 -0.02 37.90
CA PRO A 559 20.97 -0.18 39.29
C PRO A 559 19.98 -1.31 39.53
N ASP A 560 19.13 -1.59 38.54
CA ASP A 560 18.12 -2.61 38.62
C ASP A 560 18.56 -3.99 38.12
N ASN A 561 19.72 -4.03 37.48
CA ASN A 561 20.27 -5.22 36.80
C ASN A 561 19.24 -5.90 35.90
N ALA A 562 18.54 -5.11 35.09
CA ALA A 562 17.44 -5.55 34.25
C ALA A 562 17.30 -4.70 33.00
N PHE A 563 16.64 -5.28 31.98
CA PHE A 563 16.21 -4.58 30.80
C PHE A 563 14.87 -3.87 31.05
N TYR A 564 14.68 -2.77 30.37
CA TYR A 564 13.39 -2.11 30.24
C TYR A 564 13.03 -1.93 28.79
N VAL A 565 11.77 -2.14 28.45
CA VAL A 565 11.22 -2.01 27.10
C VAL A 565 9.80 -1.47 27.16
N SER A 566 9.45 -0.55 26.28
CA SER A 566 8.06 -0.17 26.07
C SER A 566 7.40 -1.20 25.16
N ALA A 567 6.32 -1.78 25.62
CA ALA A 567 5.64 -2.88 24.93
C ALA A 567 4.14 -2.90 25.26
N THR A 568 3.40 -3.66 24.48
CA THR A 568 2.07 -4.15 24.86
C THR A 568 2.17 -5.60 25.33
N ASP A 569 1.19 -6.05 26.13
CA ASP A 569 0.96 -7.47 26.35
C ASP A 569 0.44 -8.14 25.07
N ASP A 570 0.30 -9.46 25.11
CA ASP A 570 -0.20 -10.30 24.01
C ASP A 570 -1.58 -9.88 23.44
N LYS A 571 -2.32 -9.04 24.18
CA LYS A 571 -3.64 -8.52 23.76
C LYS A 571 -3.58 -7.20 23.01
N GLY A 572 -2.40 -6.57 22.92
CA GLY A 572 -2.16 -5.38 22.11
C GLY A 572 -2.88 -4.09 22.55
N VAL A 573 -3.46 -4.05 23.75
CA VAL A 573 -4.44 -3.03 24.13
C VAL A 573 -3.85 -1.85 24.88
N THR A 574 -2.79 -2.03 25.65
CA THR A 574 -2.24 -0.96 26.50
C THR A 574 -0.73 -0.92 26.47
N TRP A 575 -0.17 0.19 26.00
CA TRP A 575 1.26 0.45 26.06
C TRP A 575 1.70 0.66 27.50
N SER A 576 2.75 -0.05 27.91
CA SER A 576 3.37 0.04 29.22
C SER A 576 4.86 -0.16 29.10
N TYR A 577 5.63 0.26 30.08
CA TYR A 577 7.00 -0.20 30.12
C TYR A 577 7.16 -1.36 31.09
N TYR A 578 7.96 -2.31 30.64
CA TYR A 578 8.18 -3.58 31.31
C TYR A 578 9.63 -3.72 31.72
N LYS A 579 9.83 -4.24 32.92
CA LYS A 579 11.12 -4.71 33.41
C LYS A 579 11.28 -6.18 33.05
N VAL A 580 12.39 -6.53 32.43
CA VAL A 580 12.73 -7.92 32.04
C VAL A 580 14.08 -8.26 32.66
N THR A 581 14.11 -9.24 33.54
CA THR A 581 15.35 -9.71 34.17
C THR A 581 16.14 -10.58 33.19
N THR A 582 17.44 -10.80 33.47
CA THR A 582 18.29 -11.74 32.71
C THR A 582 17.81 -13.19 32.80
N ALA A 583 16.89 -13.51 33.71
CA ALA A 583 16.23 -14.81 33.84
C ALA A 583 14.91 -14.87 33.06
N GLY A 584 14.49 -13.80 32.36
CA GLY A 584 13.24 -13.75 31.61
C GLY A 584 12.00 -13.41 32.42
N VAL A 585 12.14 -13.00 33.68
CA VAL A 585 10.98 -12.59 34.49
C VAL A 585 10.52 -11.22 34.05
N ILE A 586 9.25 -11.11 33.63
CA ILE A 586 8.59 -9.90 33.13
C ILE A 586 7.80 -9.27 34.27
N THR A 587 7.96 -7.98 34.48
CA THR A 587 7.18 -7.20 35.44
C THR A 587 6.72 -5.91 34.78
N ARG A 588 5.40 -5.68 34.73
CA ARG A 588 4.84 -4.39 34.31
C ARG A 588 5.15 -3.32 35.36
N VAL A 589 5.70 -2.18 34.95
CA VAL A 589 6.11 -1.12 35.88
C VAL A 589 5.12 0.03 35.91
N ASP A 590 4.68 0.54 34.76
CA ASP A 590 3.70 1.62 34.69
C ASP A 590 3.05 1.72 33.29
N SER A 591 2.05 2.60 33.13
CA SER A 591 1.34 2.79 31.87
C SER A 591 1.98 3.83 30.97
N SER A 592 1.97 3.53 29.67
CA SER A 592 2.23 4.37 28.50
C SER A 592 3.59 5.06 28.36
N SER A 593 4.52 4.36 27.71
CA SER A 593 5.68 4.98 27.05
C SER A 593 5.86 4.39 25.67
N SER A 594 6.22 5.21 24.66
CA SER A 594 6.53 4.73 23.33
C SER A 594 8.03 4.61 23.04
N ASP A 595 8.90 5.26 23.83
CA ASP A 595 10.36 5.12 23.77
C ASP A 595 11.00 5.38 25.13
N LEU A 596 12.19 4.82 25.34
CA LEU A 596 12.91 4.84 26.62
C LEU A 596 14.39 5.19 26.43
N ALA A 597 14.95 5.87 27.43
CA ALA A 597 16.38 5.91 27.66
C ALA A 597 16.69 5.64 29.12
N ALA A 598 17.86 5.10 29.41
CA ALA A 598 18.30 4.76 30.78
C ALA A 598 19.69 5.34 31.08
N SER A 599 19.90 5.67 32.36
CA SER A 599 21.19 6.00 32.92
C SER A 599 21.30 5.50 34.35
N GLY A 600 22.48 5.59 34.98
CA GLY A 600 22.63 5.33 36.40
C GLY A 600 21.85 6.31 37.31
N LYS A 601 21.17 7.33 36.74
CA LYS A 601 20.40 8.33 37.49
C LYS A 601 18.87 8.10 37.36
N GLY A 602 18.43 7.28 36.43
CA GLY A 602 17.02 7.00 36.20
C GLY A 602 16.65 6.74 34.75
N LEU A 603 15.39 6.81 34.48
CA LEU A 603 14.78 6.57 33.17
C LEU A 603 14.24 7.88 32.55
N ALA A 604 14.39 8.05 31.25
CA ALA A 604 13.61 9.01 30.49
C ALA A 604 12.54 8.25 29.70
N LEU A 605 11.31 8.70 29.79
CA LEU A 605 10.15 8.09 29.20
C LEU A 605 9.47 9.06 28.24
N GLN A 606 8.87 8.55 27.19
CA GLN A 606 7.89 9.30 26.42
C GLN A 606 6.49 9.09 26.99
N VAL A 607 5.80 10.15 27.28
CA VAL A 607 4.44 10.16 27.84
C VAL A 607 3.50 10.87 26.88
N LYS A 608 2.41 10.20 26.49
CA LYS A 608 1.38 10.79 25.63
C LYS A 608 0.46 11.68 26.45
N SER A 609 0.33 12.95 26.09
CA SER A 609 -0.56 13.92 26.68
C SER A 609 -2.00 13.77 26.13
N ALA A 610 -2.96 14.40 26.81
CA ALA A 610 -4.37 14.34 26.43
C ALA A 610 -4.68 14.97 25.05
N ASP A 611 -3.86 15.92 24.61
CA ASP A 611 -3.91 16.55 23.29
C ASP A 611 -3.28 15.72 22.17
N GLY A 612 -2.70 14.56 22.50
CA GLY A 612 -2.05 13.66 21.58
C GLY A 612 -0.56 13.92 21.37
N SER A 613 0.00 15.01 21.91
CA SER A 613 1.45 15.26 21.89
C SER A 613 2.20 14.24 22.76
N ILE A 614 3.47 14.01 22.42
CA ILE A 614 4.34 13.09 23.15
C ILE A 614 5.43 13.90 23.82
N HIS A 615 5.50 13.85 25.14
CA HIS A 615 6.45 14.61 25.92
C HIS A 615 7.43 13.71 26.68
N LEU A 616 8.61 14.25 26.96
CA LEU A 616 9.62 13.57 27.78
C LEU A 616 9.30 13.75 29.26
N ALA A 617 9.44 12.66 30.00
CA ALA A 617 9.40 12.66 31.46
C ALA A 617 10.63 11.94 32.03
N PHE A 618 11.09 12.37 33.19
CA PHE A 618 12.15 11.72 33.93
C PHE A 618 11.60 10.99 35.13
N VAL A 619 12.09 9.77 35.36
CA VAL A 619 11.76 8.92 36.49
C VAL A 619 13.08 8.52 37.18
N PRO A 620 13.33 9.00 38.39
CA PRO A 620 14.61 8.72 39.08
C PRO A 620 14.79 7.26 39.49
N GLN A 621 13.69 6.54 39.69
CA GLN A 621 13.64 5.09 39.97
C GLN A 621 12.41 4.50 39.34
N ALA A 622 12.49 3.29 38.80
CA ALA A 622 11.37 2.62 38.20
C ALA A 622 10.15 2.53 39.15
N GLY A 623 8.98 2.96 38.68
CA GLY A 623 7.76 3.08 39.48
C GLY A 623 7.58 4.37 40.29
N SER A 624 8.56 5.30 40.25
CA SER A 624 8.39 6.65 40.80
C SER A 624 7.49 7.50 39.90
N PRO A 625 6.76 8.50 40.42
CA PRO A 625 6.01 9.42 39.56
C PRO A 625 6.90 10.13 38.57
N PRO A 626 6.52 10.22 37.28
CA PRO A 626 7.31 10.90 36.28
C PRO A 626 7.26 12.42 36.45
N THR A 627 8.42 13.08 36.24
CA THR A 627 8.54 14.54 36.13
C THR A 627 8.63 14.93 34.66
N LEU A 628 7.67 15.69 34.13
CA LEU A 628 7.71 16.18 32.75
C LEU A 628 8.88 17.15 32.56
N LEU A 629 9.69 16.92 31.52
CA LEU A 629 10.87 17.71 31.19
C LEU A 629 10.61 18.80 30.15
N ALA A 630 9.66 18.55 29.25
CA ALA A 630 9.24 19.48 28.21
C ALA A 630 7.72 19.32 28.00
N THR A 631 7.02 20.42 27.86
CA THR A 631 5.53 20.41 27.84
C THR A 631 4.96 21.34 26.78
N ASP A 632 5.75 21.72 25.77
CA ASP A 632 5.28 22.57 24.68
C ASP A 632 4.40 21.77 23.71
N PRO A 633 3.08 22.03 23.65
CA PRO A 633 2.13 21.23 22.86
C PRO A 633 2.35 21.34 21.34
N VAL A 634 3.17 22.29 20.91
CA VAL A 634 3.53 22.44 19.47
C VAL A 634 4.51 21.36 19.03
N PHE A 635 5.17 20.69 19.97
CA PHE A 635 6.18 19.67 19.69
C PHE A 635 5.87 18.34 20.35
N SER A 636 6.34 17.29 19.71
CA SER A 636 6.54 15.97 20.33
C SER A 636 8.02 15.70 20.45
N GLU A 637 8.47 15.19 21.60
CA GLU A 637 9.85 14.83 21.89
C GLU A 637 10.10 13.33 21.63
N MET A 638 11.28 13.02 21.07
CA MET A 638 11.56 11.69 20.54
C MET A 638 13.01 11.28 20.72
N SER A 639 13.24 9.97 20.73
CA SER A 639 14.57 9.35 20.76
C SER A 639 15.47 9.94 21.86
N PRO A 640 15.06 9.89 23.13
CA PRO A 640 15.87 10.38 24.23
C PRO A 640 17.17 9.58 24.37
N SER A 641 18.25 10.26 24.77
CA SER A 641 19.54 9.63 25.12
C SER A 641 20.20 10.42 26.23
N PHE A 642 20.69 9.73 27.27
CA PHE A 642 21.40 10.36 28.36
C PHE A 642 22.85 10.64 27.98
N SER A 643 23.42 11.72 28.58
CA SER A 643 24.88 11.90 28.65
C SER A 643 25.52 10.75 29.46
N PRO A 644 26.77 10.42 29.24
CA PRO A 644 27.49 9.38 29.99
C PRO A 644 27.42 9.57 31.51
N SER A 645 27.41 10.81 31.97
CA SER A 645 27.26 11.18 33.40
C SER A 645 25.82 11.09 33.90
N GLY A 646 24.81 10.92 33.01
CA GLY A 646 23.39 10.95 33.36
C GLY A 646 22.87 12.32 33.80
N THR A 647 23.63 13.40 33.58
CA THR A 647 23.29 14.77 34.04
C THR A 647 22.55 15.58 33.00
N SER A 648 22.47 15.10 31.78
CA SER A 648 21.74 15.73 30.67
C SER A 648 21.10 14.68 29.78
N LEU A 649 20.06 15.08 29.07
CA LEU A 649 19.36 14.31 28.04
C LEU A 649 19.49 15.07 26.72
N VAL A 650 19.69 14.35 25.64
CA VAL A 650 19.50 14.83 24.28
C VAL A 650 18.26 14.13 23.65
N PHE A 651 17.52 14.83 22.82
CA PHE A 651 16.34 14.30 22.17
C PHE A 651 16.01 15.08 20.89
N GLY A 652 15.27 14.46 20.00
CA GLY A 652 14.71 15.12 18.81
C GLY A 652 13.34 15.73 19.10
N ARG A 653 13.00 16.84 18.44
CA ARG A 653 11.65 17.40 18.39
C ARG A 653 11.07 17.31 17.01
N VAL A 654 9.75 17.10 16.95
CA VAL A 654 8.96 17.18 15.71
C VAL A 654 7.71 18.02 15.95
N GLY A 655 7.31 18.79 14.97
CA GLY A 655 6.12 19.61 15.08
C GLY A 655 4.85 18.76 15.11
N THR A 656 3.93 19.01 16.05
CA THR A 656 2.63 18.30 16.14
C THR A 656 1.72 18.63 14.96
N GLN A 657 1.83 19.84 14.38
CA GLN A 657 1.07 20.29 13.19
C GLN A 657 1.70 19.84 11.88
N SER A 658 2.93 19.34 11.90
CA SER A 658 3.68 18.87 10.75
C SER A 658 4.43 17.58 11.11
N PRO A 659 3.70 16.46 11.27
CA PRO A 659 4.32 15.19 11.63
C PRO A 659 5.39 14.81 10.61
N GLY A 660 6.56 14.44 11.10
CA GLY A 660 7.69 14.04 10.28
C GLY A 660 8.63 15.16 9.81
N ILE A 661 8.36 16.42 10.13
CA ILE A 661 9.34 17.49 9.96
C ILE A 661 10.10 17.68 11.27
N SER A 662 11.42 17.44 11.24
CA SER A 662 12.28 17.67 12.40
C SER A 662 12.23 19.15 12.80
N ALA A 663 12.00 19.39 14.09
CA ALA A 663 12.16 20.70 14.73
C ALA A 663 13.51 20.79 15.49
N GLY A 664 14.45 19.92 15.10
CA GLY A 664 15.82 19.93 15.58
C GLY A 664 16.09 19.04 16.77
N ILE A 665 17.33 19.17 17.25
CA ILE A 665 17.89 18.42 18.38
C ILE A 665 18.01 19.34 19.59
N TRP A 666 17.56 18.85 20.72
CA TRP A 666 17.47 19.61 21.95
C TRP A 666 18.14 18.87 23.12
N THR A 667 18.54 19.60 24.13
CA THR A 667 19.03 19.05 25.39
C THR A 667 18.27 19.64 26.56
N VAL A 668 18.18 18.87 27.66
CA VAL A 668 17.55 19.27 28.92
C VAL A 668 18.23 18.52 30.06
N LYS A 669 18.20 19.08 31.28
CA LYS A 669 18.59 18.36 32.50
C LYS A 669 17.44 17.50 33.01
N PRO A 670 17.72 16.43 33.78
CA PRO A 670 16.69 15.59 34.40
C PRO A 670 15.69 16.32 35.34
N ASP A 671 16.08 17.51 35.82
CA ASP A 671 15.21 18.39 36.62
C ASP A 671 14.34 19.32 35.80
N GLY A 672 14.33 19.18 34.44
CA GLY A 672 13.59 20.02 33.52
C GLY A 672 14.23 21.39 33.23
N THR A 673 15.38 21.69 33.81
CA THR A 673 16.10 22.98 33.58
C THR A 673 17.01 22.90 32.36
N SER A 674 17.48 24.06 31.90
CA SER A 674 18.46 24.17 30.78
C SER A 674 18.01 23.57 29.48
N LEU A 675 16.70 23.67 29.14
CA LEU A 675 16.19 23.29 27.83
C LEU A 675 16.84 24.18 26.75
N THR A 676 17.59 23.56 25.81
CA THR A 676 18.39 24.27 24.82
C THR A 676 18.31 23.58 23.47
N ASN A 677 18.14 24.35 22.39
CA ASN A 677 18.26 23.85 21.02
C ASN A 677 19.74 23.73 20.64
N LEU A 678 20.17 22.57 20.19
CA LEU A 678 21.52 22.26 19.73
C LEU A 678 21.68 22.30 18.21
N SER A 679 20.59 21.95 17.50
CA SER A 679 20.51 21.93 16.04
C SER A 679 19.10 22.19 15.58
N THR A 680 18.93 22.93 14.49
CA THR A 680 17.61 23.23 13.91
C THR A 680 17.08 22.10 13.02
N ASP A 681 17.90 21.12 12.72
CA ASP A 681 17.54 19.94 11.90
C ASP A 681 18.16 18.66 12.51
N GLY A 682 17.93 17.54 11.84
CA GLY A 682 18.40 16.23 12.26
C GLY A 682 17.44 15.52 13.21
N GLY A 683 17.69 14.25 13.42
CA GLY A 683 16.88 13.38 14.26
C GLY A 683 17.69 12.23 14.83
N TYR A 684 17.04 11.42 15.68
CA TYR A 684 17.62 10.23 16.31
C TYR A 684 18.96 10.53 17.04
N PRO A 685 19.00 11.57 17.87
CA PRO A 685 20.22 11.89 18.56
C PRO A 685 20.60 10.79 19.55
N ARG A 686 21.88 10.53 19.64
CA ARG A 686 22.48 9.61 20.60
C ARG A 686 23.69 10.24 21.24
N TRP A 687 23.66 10.33 22.55
CA TRP A 687 24.84 10.71 23.30
C TRP A 687 25.78 9.51 23.35
N LEU A 688 27.01 9.70 22.90
CA LEU A 688 28.00 8.64 22.81
C LEU A 688 28.82 8.57 24.13
N PRO A 689 29.47 7.41 24.39
CA PRO A 689 30.23 7.15 25.61
C PRO A 689 31.22 8.23 26.02
#